data_a5e5aaf87fb93978c60a0d856dca59eb
#
_entry.id   a5e5aaf87fb93978c60a0d856dca59eb
#
_cell.length_a   1.000
_cell.length_b   1.000
_cell.length_c   1.000
_cell.angle_alpha   90.00
_cell.angle_beta   90.00
_cell.angle_gamma   90.00
#
_symmetry.space_group_name_H-M   'P 1'
#
loop_
_entity.id
_entity.type
_entity.pdbx_description
1 polymer ?
#
loop_
_entity_poly.entity_id
_entity_poly.type
_entity_poly.pdbx_seq_one_letter_code
_entity_poly.pdbx_strand_id
1 'polypeptide(L)'
;MHSRKLLAFLFLLSPLGCDVWDQPLTDPDEMYEKAIELYGEKSFSEARSLLEKAIPLFEQVEASDKILGGYSHLAQTNLAQGDIRLSIGNLQAAVGWAKKLGDFRAETNLNILLGDVYSTIREYSEAIRYYRSTLLLVSLINDDGKRAEAEMKLATALFESGELEESLEGFRRSVSLYKQQRDNLNVVVALRGLAKLYQRVGQFAEALNSIQQALETIEENQNPLLAAKLHMDLGQIHRGQGDLNNALAEFRDATNILRMRRAGKEYEALMLFHIGSIYSNSGRYADSKRYFESALKIAQALGDRISENYLYVFVIKTNLNLMSPDQRVRSAQRLQQSYEQIARRFRETAHRTGEALLWTEIGKVYEDQGNLQKAEEMYRAAVNLDESSLGEFIDKELHEPFLEELNVKRRNEEWYYRYANILLLLGKEGEAVSALESAQNKSLFDLLSGIEPRIRNSVIQKQVLDTRRDIQQLKILELELSNLLGNRQRSTDAQKVNRLRAEMIGLRQRVTVNAGRIAAQYPNYEPLIQPGSIKVSEIAALVPRGTLVLTFLPTEEKLYFFAISSQKFEVREKQIQKDTLLSRMAEYRRLLQDPSVYAGIGGVESLPGMTRFAQLSTQLYDLLLRPVDDLIDRNLIIVLNKDTEGFPFHALERQDRTGNVQYLIERTTVDYLPSLSSLRFKTANVSRIREVVAVGNPSGKNWSVDYELRDVRSFLKGTTVLLGQEASWKNLQAYYGDVLQLSTEFAYGRGSSPLGEIMLSLGSMLEETENIPFEKLTELNAFPVMLLSNQYGQGIGLSSVHAYLLRLNGTSDVFLNSWFADRKASKFFSEFFYTHLANGLAPGDAYRQALLNLIRTREVSHPRSWGQFFHFGVG
;
A
#
# COMPACT_ATOMS: atom_id res chain seq x y z
N MET A 1 51.21 -50.88 40.74
CA MET A 1 51.68 -51.06 42.11
C MET A 1 52.20 -49.76 42.63
N HIS A 2 51.63 -49.29 43.75
CA HIS A 2 52.15 -48.31 44.75
C HIS A 2 52.25 -46.86 44.21
N SER A 3 51.58 -45.89 44.77
CA SER A 3 51.20 -45.70 46.19
C SER A 3 50.11 -44.62 46.27
N ARG A 4 49.08 -45.02 46.94
CA ARG A 4 48.14 -44.12 47.65
C ARG A 4 48.83 -43.69 48.95
N LYS A 5 48.52 -42.50 49.44
CA LYS A 5 48.51 -41.99 50.80
C LYS A 5 49.45 -40.82 51.06
N LEU A 6 48.79 -39.86 51.54
CA LEU A 6 48.99 -38.76 52.49
C LEU A 6 48.69 -37.41 51.79
N LEU A 7 47.66 -36.70 52.17
CA LEU A 7 47.45 -35.96 53.41
C LEU A 7 45.95 -35.62 53.60
N ALA A 8 45.38 -36.24 54.60
CA ALA A 8 44.28 -35.68 55.36
C ALA A 8 44.92 -34.93 56.55
N PHE A 9 44.65 -33.64 56.66
CA PHE A 9 44.66 -32.88 57.94
C PHE A 9 44.85 -31.39 57.60
N LEU A 10 43.68 -30.70 57.56
CA LEU A 10 43.49 -29.39 58.22
C LEU A 10 42.08 -28.92 57.92
N PHE A 11 41.09 -29.50 58.53
CA PHE A 11 39.81 -28.86 58.87
C PHE A 11 40.06 -28.15 60.21
N LEU A 12 39.86 -26.84 60.20
CA LEU A 12 39.12 -26.06 61.21
C LEU A 12 39.48 -24.57 61.11
N LEU A 13 38.42 -23.78 61.05
CA LEU A 13 38.28 -22.29 61.19
C LEU A 13 38.32 -21.45 59.93
N SER A 14 37.12 -21.14 59.30
CA SER A 14 36.31 -20.01 59.66
C SER A 14 35.13 -19.89 58.70
N PRO A 15 33.98 -19.32 59.08
CA PRO A 15 32.82 -19.17 58.24
C PRO A 15 32.90 -17.83 57.54
N LEU A 16 33.30 -17.77 56.28
CA LEU A 16 33.06 -16.65 55.38
C LEU A 16 32.69 -17.29 54.08
N GLY A 17 31.46 -16.98 53.65
CA GLY A 17 30.96 -17.41 52.36
C GLY A 17 31.94 -17.12 51.25
N CYS A 18 32.50 -18.18 50.70
CA CYS A 18 33.14 -18.07 49.40
C CYS A 18 32.04 -18.03 48.35
N ASP A 19 31.76 -16.84 47.82
CA ASP A 19 31.28 -16.71 46.46
C ASP A 19 32.22 -17.58 45.61
N VAL A 20 31.68 -18.67 45.07
CA VAL A 20 32.36 -19.42 44.03
C VAL A 20 32.45 -18.42 42.87
N TRP A 21 33.62 -17.85 42.69
CA TRP A 21 33.95 -17.04 41.52
C TRP A 21 33.75 -17.97 40.34
N ASP A 22 32.63 -17.76 39.58
CA ASP A 22 32.43 -18.35 38.29
C ASP A 22 33.63 -17.92 37.44
N GLN A 23 34.56 -18.83 37.20
CA GLN A 23 35.65 -18.57 36.26
C GLN A 23 34.98 -18.25 34.90
N PRO A 24 35.41 -17.18 34.26
CA PRO A 24 34.82 -16.86 32.97
C PRO A 24 35.00 -18.03 32.02
N LEU A 25 33.91 -18.53 31.46
CA LEU A 25 33.91 -19.59 30.45
C LEU A 25 34.83 -19.14 29.32
N THR A 26 35.84 -19.96 29.02
CA THR A 26 36.83 -19.67 27.94
C THR A 26 36.69 -20.61 26.76
N ASP A 27 36.06 -21.77 26.97
CA ASP A 27 35.79 -22.76 25.92
C ASP A 27 34.51 -22.33 25.12
N PRO A 28 34.61 -22.18 23.82
CA PRO A 28 33.46 -21.77 22.98
C PRO A 28 32.33 -22.80 22.99
N ASP A 29 32.62 -24.10 23.12
CA ASP A 29 31.58 -25.13 23.22
C ASP A 29 30.81 -25.03 24.53
N GLU A 30 31.49 -24.83 25.67
CA GLU A 30 30.85 -24.61 26.97
C GLU A 30 30.02 -23.31 26.98
N MET A 31 30.52 -22.23 26.34
CA MET A 31 29.78 -20.98 26.17
C MET A 31 28.50 -21.19 25.37
N TYR A 32 28.58 -21.96 24.29
CA TYR A 32 27.47 -22.24 23.42
C TYR A 32 26.37 -23.06 24.11
N GLU A 33 26.77 -24.17 24.78
CA GLU A 33 25.83 -25.01 25.53
C GLU A 33 25.15 -24.23 26.67
N LYS A 34 25.92 -23.44 27.43
CA LYS A 34 25.36 -22.57 28.46
C LYS A 34 24.41 -21.51 27.92
N ALA A 35 24.70 -20.98 26.76
CA ALA A 35 23.80 -20.01 26.11
C ALA A 35 22.46 -20.64 25.72
N ILE A 36 22.45 -21.90 25.27
CA ILE A 36 21.20 -22.64 24.96
C ILE A 36 20.41 -22.91 26.25
N GLU A 37 21.06 -23.29 27.32
CA GLU A 37 20.41 -23.46 28.63
C GLU A 37 19.76 -22.16 29.11
N LEU A 38 20.51 -21.05 29.10
CA LEU A 38 20.02 -19.71 29.46
C LEU A 38 18.88 -19.23 28.57
N TYR A 39 18.92 -19.57 27.28
CA TYR A 39 17.79 -19.29 26.38
C TYR A 39 16.53 -20.03 26.84
N GLY A 40 16.66 -21.31 27.23
CA GLY A 40 15.54 -22.09 27.79
C GLY A 40 15.00 -21.52 29.11
N GLU A 41 15.87 -20.95 29.94
CA GLU A 41 15.53 -20.25 31.18
C GLU A 41 15.00 -18.81 30.96
N LYS A 42 14.93 -18.36 29.71
CA LYS A 42 14.54 -17.00 29.31
C LYS A 42 15.49 -15.88 29.75
N SER A 43 16.73 -16.25 30.11
CA SER A 43 17.84 -15.32 30.42
C SER A 43 18.52 -14.84 29.13
N PHE A 44 17.74 -14.21 28.26
CA PHE A 44 18.15 -13.89 26.87
C PHE A 44 19.39 -12.98 26.79
N SER A 45 19.58 -12.04 27.73
CA SER A 45 20.71 -11.10 27.69
C SER A 45 22.03 -11.83 27.95
N GLU A 46 22.05 -12.79 28.89
CA GLU A 46 23.23 -13.59 29.20
C GLU A 46 23.52 -14.60 28.08
N ALA A 47 22.46 -15.27 27.55
CA ALA A 47 22.56 -16.15 26.38
C ALA A 47 23.19 -15.44 25.19
N ARG A 48 22.70 -14.23 24.87
CA ARG A 48 23.25 -13.39 23.81
C ARG A 48 24.74 -13.09 24.02
N SER A 49 25.10 -12.65 25.24
CA SER A 49 26.50 -12.29 25.53
C SER A 49 27.46 -13.47 25.35
N LEU A 50 27.03 -14.69 25.68
CA LEU A 50 27.82 -15.89 25.47
C LEU A 50 27.94 -16.25 23.98
N LEU A 51 26.84 -16.18 23.22
CA LEU A 51 26.86 -16.45 21.77
C LEU A 51 27.73 -15.45 21.01
N GLU A 52 27.64 -14.15 21.34
CA GLU A 52 28.48 -13.09 20.72
C GLU A 52 29.99 -13.31 20.98
N LYS A 53 30.35 -14.01 22.08
CA LYS A 53 31.76 -14.41 22.38
C LYS A 53 32.15 -15.72 21.71
N ALA A 54 31.26 -16.70 21.68
CA ALA A 54 31.55 -18.04 21.16
C ALA A 54 31.70 -18.05 19.63
N ILE A 55 30.85 -17.32 18.88
CA ILE A 55 30.84 -17.32 17.42
C ILE A 55 32.22 -16.93 16.81
N PRO A 56 32.88 -15.82 17.22
CA PRO A 56 34.19 -15.48 16.70
C PRO A 56 35.26 -16.52 16.96
N LEU A 57 35.14 -17.25 18.09
CA LEU A 57 36.07 -18.34 18.42
C LEU A 57 35.82 -19.56 17.51
N PHE A 58 34.58 -19.89 17.22
CA PHE A 58 34.24 -20.90 16.20
C PHE A 58 34.71 -20.52 14.81
N GLU A 59 34.66 -19.25 14.46
CA GLU A 59 35.17 -18.74 13.16
C GLU A 59 36.71 -18.92 13.06
N GLN A 60 37.46 -18.71 14.16
CA GLN A 60 38.92 -18.89 14.18
C GLN A 60 39.34 -20.35 13.95
N VAL A 61 38.52 -21.32 14.40
CA VAL A 61 38.79 -22.76 14.26
C VAL A 61 38.02 -23.39 13.09
N GLU A 62 37.36 -22.57 12.28
CA GLU A 62 36.56 -22.96 11.09
C GLU A 62 35.49 -24.04 11.42
N ALA A 63 34.92 -24.03 12.62
CA ALA A 63 33.89 -24.97 13.05
C ALA A 63 32.52 -24.63 12.43
N SER A 64 32.34 -24.88 11.14
CA SER A 64 31.22 -24.40 10.32
C SER A 64 29.83 -24.75 10.88
N ASP A 65 29.62 -25.95 11.41
CA ASP A 65 28.34 -26.37 12.03
C ASP A 65 28.06 -25.59 13.30
N LYS A 66 29.10 -25.32 14.13
CA LYS A 66 28.97 -24.51 15.36
C LYS A 66 28.68 -23.03 15.03
N ILE A 67 29.27 -22.50 13.96
CA ILE A 67 29.04 -21.16 13.48
C ILE A 67 27.56 -21.02 13.00
N LEU A 68 27.08 -21.99 12.20
CA LEU A 68 25.66 -22.04 11.78
C LEU A 68 24.72 -22.07 12.98
N GLY A 69 24.99 -22.99 13.95
CA GLY A 69 24.20 -23.10 15.17
C GLY A 69 24.24 -21.81 16.01
N GLY A 70 25.45 -21.23 16.16
CA GLY A 70 25.68 -19.98 16.88
C GLY A 70 24.85 -18.80 16.33
N TYR A 71 24.93 -18.53 15.03
CA TYR A 71 24.15 -17.49 14.41
C TYR A 71 22.64 -17.77 14.48
N SER A 72 22.21 -19.04 14.34
CA SER A 72 20.80 -19.42 14.43
C SER A 72 20.23 -19.14 15.83
N HIS A 73 20.93 -19.54 16.90
CA HIS A 73 20.49 -19.28 18.26
C HIS A 73 20.62 -17.82 18.68
N LEU A 74 21.66 -17.12 18.20
CA LEU A 74 21.80 -15.68 18.43
C LEU A 74 20.64 -14.89 17.77
N ALA A 75 20.23 -15.30 16.58
CA ALA A 75 19.07 -14.71 15.92
C ALA A 75 17.77 -14.92 16.71
N GLN A 76 17.53 -16.15 17.20
CA GLN A 76 16.36 -16.46 18.00
C GLN A 76 16.38 -15.70 19.34
N THR A 77 17.55 -15.59 19.97
CA THR A 77 17.73 -14.82 21.20
C THR A 77 17.42 -13.34 21.00
N ASN A 78 17.92 -12.76 19.90
CA ASN A 78 17.61 -11.38 19.53
C ASN A 78 16.12 -11.18 19.25
N LEU A 79 15.47 -12.14 18.57
CA LEU A 79 14.04 -12.09 18.31
C LEU A 79 13.22 -12.14 19.61
N ALA A 80 13.61 -13.00 20.55
CA ALA A 80 12.98 -13.11 21.88
C ALA A 80 13.13 -11.82 22.71
N GLN A 81 14.22 -11.07 22.50
CA GLN A 81 14.43 -9.75 23.10
C GLN A 81 13.73 -8.62 22.34
N GLY A 82 13.13 -8.90 21.17
CA GLY A 82 12.54 -7.91 20.28
C GLY A 82 13.57 -7.10 19.48
N ASP A 83 14.81 -7.57 19.34
CA ASP A 83 15.86 -6.95 18.52
C ASP A 83 15.77 -7.47 17.07
N ILE A 84 14.71 -7.06 16.35
CA ILE A 84 14.33 -7.60 15.05
C ILE A 84 15.45 -7.42 14.01
N ARG A 85 16.04 -6.23 13.96
CA ARG A 85 17.12 -5.90 13.02
C ARG A 85 18.34 -6.81 13.18
N LEU A 86 18.76 -7.04 14.43
CA LEU A 86 19.90 -7.91 14.72
C LEU A 86 19.57 -9.36 14.43
N SER A 87 18.31 -9.77 14.68
CA SER A 87 17.83 -11.10 14.30
C SER A 87 17.92 -11.33 12.80
N ILE A 88 17.43 -10.39 11.97
CA ILE A 88 17.53 -10.48 10.50
C ILE A 88 18.99 -10.67 10.05
N GLY A 89 19.93 -9.85 10.55
CA GLY A 89 21.33 -9.96 10.19
C GLY A 89 21.94 -11.33 10.53
N ASN A 90 21.64 -11.85 11.72
CA ASN A 90 22.13 -13.15 12.15
C ASN A 90 21.47 -14.32 11.40
N LEU A 91 20.17 -14.23 11.08
CA LEU A 91 19.49 -15.22 10.22
C LEU A 91 20.10 -15.26 8.82
N GLN A 92 20.39 -14.10 8.22
CA GLN A 92 21.05 -14.03 6.91
C GLN A 92 22.46 -14.64 6.94
N ALA A 93 23.21 -14.40 8.02
CA ALA A 93 24.51 -15.04 8.23
C ALA A 93 24.37 -16.57 8.35
N ALA A 94 23.40 -17.04 9.14
CA ALA A 94 23.11 -18.47 9.29
C ALA A 94 22.72 -19.11 7.95
N VAL A 95 21.86 -18.47 7.14
CA VAL A 95 21.51 -18.97 5.78
C VAL A 95 22.76 -19.05 4.90
N GLY A 96 23.66 -18.06 4.97
CA GLY A 96 24.93 -18.10 4.26
C GLY A 96 25.79 -19.32 4.61
N TRP A 97 25.84 -19.69 5.90
CA TRP A 97 26.57 -20.88 6.37
C TRP A 97 25.84 -22.18 5.99
N ALA A 98 24.50 -22.25 6.13
CA ALA A 98 23.73 -23.42 5.68
C ALA A 98 23.97 -23.73 4.20
N LYS A 99 24.02 -22.71 3.35
CA LYS A 99 24.36 -22.84 1.91
C LYS A 99 25.77 -23.36 1.69
N LYS A 100 26.77 -22.87 2.42
CA LYS A 100 28.16 -23.34 2.32
C LYS A 100 28.29 -24.81 2.70
N LEU A 101 27.51 -25.25 3.70
CA LEU A 101 27.50 -26.63 4.18
C LEU A 101 26.67 -27.56 3.29
N GLY A 102 25.83 -27.04 2.43
CA GLY A 102 24.84 -27.81 1.68
C GLY A 102 23.73 -28.40 2.56
N ASP A 103 23.51 -27.79 3.74
CA ASP A 103 22.43 -28.21 4.64
C ASP A 103 21.10 -27.58 4.23
N PHE A 104 20.42 -28.25 3.31
CA PHE A 104 19.14 -27.80 2.79
C PHE A 104 18.02 -27.81 3.85
N ARG A 105 18.13 -28.63 4.91
CA ARG A 105 17.14 -28.61 6.00
C ARG A 105 17.30 -27.38 6.88
N ALA A 106 18.53 -27.05 7.26
CA ALA A 106 18.79 -25.82 8.00
C ALA A 106 18.41 -24.59 7.17
N GLU A 107 18.81 -24.55 5.87
CA GLU A 107 18.45 -23.45 4.98
C GLU A 107 16.94 -23.28 4.86
N THR A 108 16.17 -24.38 4.74
CA THR A 108 14.70 -24.37 4.69
C THR A 108 14.10 -23.73 5.95
N ASN A 109 14.51 -24.16 7.14
CA ASN A 109 14.00 -23.63 8.40
C ASN A 109 14.35 -22.14 8.61
N LEU A 110 15.57 -21.76 8.24
CA LEU A 110 16.04 -20.38 8.37
C LEU A 110 15.32 -19.44 7.37
N ASN A 111 15.06 -19.92 6.15
CA ASN A 111 14.28 -19.15 5.18
C ASN A 111 12.83 -18.96 5.64
N ILE A 112 12.19 -19.99 6.25
CA ILE A 112 10.87 -19.84 6.85
C ILE A 112 10.91 -18.75 7.94
N LEU A 113 11.89 -18.81 8.85
CA LEU A 113 12.01 -17.86 9.94
C LEU A 113 12.30 -16.43 9.44
N LEU A 114 13.14 -16.27 8.41
CA LEU A 114 13.35 -14.98 7.76
C LEU A 114 12.05 -14.46 7.12
N GLY A 115 11.33 -15.33 6.43
CA GLY A 115 10.01 -14.97 5.87
C GLY A 115 9.04 -14.52 6.97
N ASP A 116 9.00 -15.19 8.11
CA ASP A 116 8.17 -14.82 9.25
C ASP A 116 8.55 -13.45 9.82
N VAL A 117 9.84 -13.20 9.99
CA VAL A 117 10.35 -11.92 10.48
C VAL A 117 10.01 -10.80 9.50
N TYR A 118 10.23 -11.00 8.20
CA TYR A 118 9.87 -10.02 7.17
C TYR A 118 8.36 -9.80 7.07
N SER A 119 7.54 -10.86 7.21
CA SER A 119 6.08 -10.74 7.26
C SER A 119 5.63 -9.92 8.48
N THR A 120 6.28 -10.10 9.64
CA THR A 120 6.00 -9.34 10.86
C THR A 120 6.26 -7.85 10.67
N ILE A 121 7.31 -7.47 9.95
CA ILE A 121 7.62 -6.07 9.63
C ILE A 121 6.94 -5.59 8.34
N ARG A 122 5.98 -6.35 7.81
CA ARG A 122 5.18 -6.04 6.60
C ARG A 122 6.01 -5.85 5.31
N GLU A 123 7.22 -6.36 5.30
CA GLU A 123 8.04 -6.43 4.09
C GLU A 123 7.68 -7.70 3.31
N TYR A 124 6.45 -7.71 2.77
CA TYR A 124 5.87 -8.92 2.17
C TYR A 124 6.63 -9.41 0.94
N SER A 125 7.21 -8.51 0.16
CA SER A 125 8.03 -8.88 -1.00
C SER A 125 9.24 -9.74 -0.58
N GLU A 126 9.92 -9.38 0.51
CA GLU A 126 11.02 -10.17 1.07
C GLU A 126 10.51 -11.48 1.68
N ALA A 127 9.39 -11.45 2.42
CA ALA A 127 8.78 -12.65 2.97
C ALA A 127 8.42 -13.66 1.86
N ILE A 128 7.75 -13.21 0.79
CA ILE A 128 7.40 -14.01 -0.40
C ILE A 128 8.65 -14.61 -1.03
N ARG A 129 9.73 -13.83 -1.19
CA ARG A 129 10.99 -14.30 -1.75
C ARG A 129 11.59 -15.45 -0.94
N TYR A 130 11.60 -15.35 0.39
CA TYR A 130 12.12 -16.40 1.26
C TYR A 130 11.21 -17.63 1.28
N TYR A 131 9.88 -17.48 1.32
CA TYR A 131 8.96 -18.62 1.24
C TYR A 131 9.00 -19.34 -0.11
N ARG A 132 9.13 -18.63 -1.23
CA ARG A 132 9.34 -19.23 -2.55
C ARG A 132 10.68 -20.00 -2.60
N SER A 133 11.77 -19.44 -2.03
CA SER A 133 13.04 -20.16 -1.89
C SER A 133 12.90 -21.42 -1.06
N THR A 134 12.11 -21.38 0.02
CA THR A 134 11.77 -22.56 0.83
C THR A 134 11.09 -23.64 -0.01
N LEU A 135 10.10 -23.29 -0.84
CA LEU A 135 9.38 -24.28 -1.66
C LEU A 135 10.30 -24.98 -2.67
N LEU A 136 11.31 -24.29 -3.19
CA LEU A 136 12.33 -24.91 -4.04
C LEU A 136 13.18 -25.93 -3.26
N LEU A 137 13.61 -25.59 -2.05
CA LEU A 137 14.43 -26.47 -1.20
C LEU A 137 13.64 -27.68 -0.70
N VAL A 138 12.38 -27.50 -0.32
CA VAL A 138 11.51 -28.58 0.16
C VAL A 138 11.35 -29.69 -0.87
N SER A 139 11.35 -29.35 -2.17
CA SER A 139 11.32 -30.36 -3.23
C SER A 139 12.57 -31.27 -3.25
N LEU A 140 13.72 -30.76 -2.75
CA LEU A 140 14.97 -31.52 -2.68
C LEU A 140 15.02 -32.41 -1.44
N ILE A 141 14.41 -32.01 -0.34
CA ILE A 141 14.45 -32.76 0.94
C ILE A 141 13.23 -33.69 1.14
N ASN A 142 12.24 -33.66 0.25
CA ASN A 142 10.98 -34.41 0.30
C ASN A 142 10.25 -34.28 1.66
N ASP A 143 10.11 -33.06 2.19
CA ASP A 143 9.43 -32.78 3.45
C ASP A 143 8.08 -32.13 3.20
N ASP A 144 7.03 -32.95 3.10
CA ASP A 144 5.65 -32.50 2.85
C ASP A 144 5.12 -31.62 3.99
N GLY A 145 5.60 -31.78 5.24
CA GLY A 145 5.22 -30.92 6.35
C GLY A 145 5.72 -29.48 6.17
N LYS A 146 6.99 -29.35 5.84
CA LYS A 146 7.57 -28.03 5.51
C LYS A 146 6.99 -27.42 4.23
N ARG A 147 6.59 -28.26 3.28
CA ARG A 147 5.89 -27.81 2.09
C ARG A 147 4.54 -27.17 2.43
N ALA A 148 3.72 -27.86 3.24
CA ALA A 148 2.43 -27.35 3.67
C ALA A 148 2.56 -26.03 4.47
N GLU A 149 3.56 -25.95 5.36
CA GLU A 149 3.88 -24.76 6.13
C GLU A 149 4.28 -23.59 5.21
N ALA A 150 5.19 -23.82 4.26
CA ALA A 150 5.66 -22.79 3.35
C ALA A 150 4.55 -22.30 2.41
N GLU A 151 3.70 -23.20 1.88
CA GLU A 151 2.53 -22.82 1.08
C GLU A 151 1.54 -21.94 1.85
N MET A 152 1.24 -22.26 3.12
CA MET A 152 0.35 -21.48 3.96
C MET A 152 0.93 -20.08 4.26
N LYS A 153 2.22 -20.03 4.61
CA LYS A 153 2.90 -18.76 4.91
C LYS A 153 3.04 -17.89 3.67
N LEU A 154 3.39 -18.50 2.53
CA LEU A 154 3.41 -17.82 1.23
C LEU A 154 2.03 -17.26 0.88
N ALA A 155 0.97 -18.09 0.99
CA ALA A 155 -0.40 -17.65 0.72
C ALA A 155 -0.82 -16.49 1.63
N THR A 156 -0.41 -16.51 2.91
CA THR A 156 -0.67 -15.40 3.84
C THR A 156 0.08 -14.13 3.43
N ALA A 157 1.36 -14.23 3.06
CA ALA A 157 2.13 -13.08 2.60
C ALA A 157 1.58 -12.49 1.29
N LEU A 158 1.17 -13.35 0.36
CA LEU A 158 0.50 -12.98 -0.89
C LEU A 158 -0.87 -12.30 -0.65
N PHE A 159 -1.67 -12.82 0.30
CA PHE A 159 -2.91 -12.17 0.71
C PHE A 159 -2.67 -10.76 1.22
N GLU A 160 -1.66 -10.57 2.03
CA GLU A 160 -1.32 -9.28 2.64
C GLU A 160 -0.71 -8.30 1.64
N SER A 161 0.04 -8.79 0.64
CA SER A 161 0.56 -7.97 -0.47
C SER A 161 -0.52 -7.62 -1.50
N GLY A 162 -1.67 -8.32 -1.49
CA GLY A 162 -2.77 -8.10 -2.42
C GLY A 162 -2.81 -9.05 -3.62
N GLU A 163 -1.93 -10.03 -3.68
CA GLU A 163 -1.83 -11.06 -4.73
C GLU A 163 -2.85 -12.18 -4.49
N LEU A 164 -4.15 -11.84 -4.65
CA LEU A 164 -5.25 -12.64 -4.13
C LEU A 164 -5.44 -13.99 -4.86
N GLU A 165 -5.16 -14.07 -6.16
CA GLU A 165 -5.35 -15.29 -6.94
C GLU A 165 -4.31 -16.36 -6.57
N GLU A 166 -3.03 -16.01 -6.52
CA GLU A 166 -1.96 -16.91 -6.10
C GLU A 166 -2.12 -17.32 -4.63
N SER A 167 -2.55 -16.36 -3.78
CA SER A 167 -2.89 -16.62 -2.39
C SER A 167 -4.00 -17.66 -2.25
N LEU A 168 -5.08 -17.57 -3.07
CA LEU A 168 -6.18 -18.51 -3.08
C LEU A 168 -5.69 -19.94 -3.39
N GLU A 169 -4.88 -20.08 -4.43
CA GLU A 169 -4.31 -21.37 -4.81
C GLU A 169 -3.34 -21.90 -3.75
N GLY A 170 -2.53 -21.04 -3.15
CA GLY A 170 -1.61 -21.40 -2.06
C GLY A 170 -2.37 -21.92 -0.83
N PHE A 171 -3.44 -21.23 -0.39
CA PHE A 171 -4.27 -21.73 0.72
C PHE A 171 -4.95 -23.07 0.38
N ARG A 172 -5.48 -23.24 -0.83
CA ARG A 172 -6.08 -24.51 -1.26
C ARG A 172 -5.07 -25.66 -1.24
N ARG A 173 -3.85 -25.43 -1.76
CA ARG A 173 -2.77 -26.44 -1.71
C ARG A 173 -2.40 -26.76 -0.26
N SER A 174 -2.26 -25.75 0.60
CA SER A 174 -1.96 -25.92 2.02
C SER A 174 -3.03 -26.75 2.74
N VAL A 175 -4.33 -26.43 2.55
CA VAL A 175 -5.45 -27.23 3.10
C VAL A 175 -5.36 -28.69 2.66
N SER A 176 -5.08 -28.95 1.36
CA SER A 176 -4.95 -30.31 0.83
C SER A 176 -3.80 -31.06 1.49
N LEU A 177 -2.62 -30.44 1.58
CA LEU A 177 -1.42 -31.05 2.18
C LEU A 177 -1.62 -31.38 3.66
N TYR A 178 -2.17 -30.45 4.46
CA TYR A 178 -2.43 -30.69 5.88
C TYR A 178 -3.53 -31.76 6.09
N LYS A 179 -4.56 -31.83 5.24
CA LYS A 179 -5.55 -32.92 5.28
C LYS A 179 -4.90 -34.30 5.04
N GLN A 180 -3.97 -34.40 4.08
CA GLN A 180 -3.22 -35.64 3.82
C GLN A 180 -2.36 -36.06 5.03
N GLN A 181 -1.82 -35.08 5.75
CA GLN A 181 -1.01 -35.31 6.96
C GLN A 181 -1.87 -35.56 8.22
N ARG A 182 -3.17 -35.41 8.14
CA ARG A 182 -4.12 -35.45 9.28
C ARG A 182 -3.81 -34.39 10.36
N ASP A 183 -3.23 -33.28 9.96
CA ASP A 183 -2.95 -32.15 10.83
C ASP A 183 -4.16 -31.21 10.88
N ASN A 184 -5.16 -31.59 11.68
CA ASN A 184 -6.42 -30.88 11.81
C ASN A 184 -6.24 -29.43 12.27
N LEU A 185 -5.25 -29.17 13.11
CA LEU A 185 -4.99 -27.81 13.62
C LEU A 185 -4.59 -26.86 12.49
N ASN A 186 -3.62 -27.25 11.67
CA ASN A 186 -3.17 -26.44 10.56
C ASN A 186 -4.18 -26.44 9.38
N VAL A 187 -5.02 -27.46 9.21
CA VAL A 187 -6.20 -27.42 8.30
C VAL A 187 -7.10 -26.25 8.69
N VAL A 188 -7.43 -26.10 9.99
CA VAL A 188 -8.28 -25.01 10.49
C VAL A 188 -7.64 -23.65 10.25
N VAL A 189 -6.33 -23.50 10.52
CA VAL A 189 -5.61 -22.24 10.30
C VAL A 189 -5.62 -21.85 8.80
N ALA A 190 -5.39 -22.80 7.91
CA ALA A 190 -5.41 -22.56 6.47
C ALA A 190 -6.83 -22.25 5.93
N LEU A 191 -7.88 -22.93 6.43
CA LEU A 191 -9.27 -22.63 6.11
C LEU A 191 -9.68 -21.24 6.58
N ARG A 192 -9.19 -20.82 7.75
CA ARG A 192 -9.39 -19.45 8.26
C ARG A 192 -8.76 -18.40 7.34
N GLY A 193 -7.53 -18.66 6.86
CA GLY A 193 -6.87 -17.80 5.86
C GLY A 193 -7.68 -17.68 4.57
N LEU A 194 -8.18 -18.82 4.08
CA LEU A 194 -9.03 -18.91 2.88
C LEU A 194 -10.34 -18.11 3.06
N ALA A 195 -10.98 -18.21 4.23
CA ALA A 195 -12.19 -17.45 4.54
C ALA A 195 -11.95 -15.93 4.54
N LYS A 196 -10.85 -15.47 5.12
CA LYS A 196 -10.46 -14.05 5.08
C LYS A 196 -10.25 -13.55 3.65
N LEU A 197 -9.65 -14.38 2.80
CA LEU A 197 -9.48 -14.07 1.38
C LEU A 197 -10.84 -13.93 0.68
N TYR A 198 -11.74 -14.91 0.83
CA TYR A 198 -13.09 -14.84 0.26
C TYR A 198 -13.89 -13.65 0.76
N GLN A 199 -13.78 -13.31 2.05
CA GLN A 199 -14.40 -12.12 2.61
C GLN A 199 -13.87 -10.83 1.94
N ARG A 200 -12.55 -10.73 1.72
CA ARG A 200 -11.91 -9.57 1.09
C ARG A 200 -12.38 -9.34 -0.34
N VAL A 201 -12.66 -10.41 -1.08
CA VAL A 201 -13.19 -10.35 -2.46
C VAL A 201 -14.72 -10.31 -2.52
N GLY A 202 -15.42 -10.25 -1.38
CA GLY A 202 -16.87 -10.18 -1.30
C GLY A 202 -17.61 -11.49 -1.54
N GLN A 203 -16.91 -12.61 -1.59
CA GLN A 203 -17.47 -13.98 -1.73
C GLN A 203 -17.84 -14.52 -0.36
N PHE A 204 -18.89 -13.94 0.24
CA PHE A 204 -19.26 -14.24 1.62
C PHE A 204 -19.77 -15.67 1.82
N ALA A 205 -20.42 -16.27 0.81
CA ALA A 205 -20.90 -17.66 0.90
C ALA A 205 -19.75 -18.65 1.02
N GLU A 206 -18.70 -18.48 0.23
CA GLU A 206 -17.48 -19.27 0.26
C GLU A 206 -16.68 -19.05 1.56
N ALA A 207 -16.69 -17.81 2.07
CA ALA A 207 -16.08 -17.48 3.36
C ALA A 207 -16.78 -18.21 4.50
N LEU A 208 -18.12 -18.17 4.56
CA LEU A 208 -18.93 -18.90 5.57
C LEU A 208 -18.68 -20.41 5.50
N ASN A 209 -18.69 -20.99 4.29
CA ASN A 209 -18.42 -22.42 4.10
C ASN A 209 -17.02 -22.82 4.61
N SER A 210 -16.01 -21.98 4.36
CA SER A 210 -14.64 -22.25 4.84
C SER A 210 -14.54 -22.24 6.36
N ILE A 211 -15.21 -21.29 7.04
CA ILE A 211 -15.24 -21.25 8.52
C ILE A 211 -16.07 -22.41 9.07
N GLN A 212 -17.19 -22.77 8.43
CA GLN A 212 -18.00 -23.92 8.84
C GLN A 212 -17.17 -25.21 8.81
N GLN A 213 -16.44 -25.47 7.73
CA GLN A 213 -15.52 -26.60 7.65
C GLN A 213 -14.44 -26.55 8.74
N ALA A 214 -13.94 -25.37 9.07
CA ALA A 214 -12.97 -25.20 10.15
C ALA A 214 -13.56 -25.56 11.52
N LEU A 215 -14.79 -25.12 11.81
CA LEU A 215 -15.53 -25.46 13.04
C LEU A 215 -15.84 -26.94 13.17
N GLU A 216 -16.18 -27.61 12.06
CA GLU A 216 -16.38 -29.06 12.02
C GLU A 216 -15.09 -29.86 12.23
N THR A 217 -13.94 -29.27 11.90
CA THR A 217 -12.63 -29.91 12.02
C THR A 217 -12.01 -29.79 13.42
N ILE A 218 -12.32 -28.70 14.14
CA ILE A 218 -11.73 -28.41 15.47
C ILE A 218 -12.58 -28.97 16.61
N GLU A 219 -11.91 -29.48 17.62
CA GLU A 219 -12.57 -29.73 18.93
C GLU A 219 -12.46 -28.50 19.83
N GLU A 220 -13.58 -27.81 20.05
CA GLU A 220 -13.68 -26.56 20.84
C GLU A 220 -13.00 -26.68 22.19
N ASN A 221 -13.16 -27.83 22.85
CA ASN A 221 -12.61 -28.08 24.18
C ASN A 221 -11.08 -28.12 24.21
N GLN A 222 -10.44 -28.52 23.10
CA GLN A 222 -8.99 -28.65 23.01
C GLN A 222 -8.34 -27.32 22.60
N ASN A 223 -9.01 -26.51 21.77
CA ASN A 223 -8.48 -25.26 21.27
C ASN A 223 -9.49 -24.09 21.39
N PRO A 224 -9.84 -23.68 22.63
CA PRO A 224 -10.88 -22.66 22.85
C PRO A 224 -10.52 -21.30 22.24
N LEU A 225 -9.25 -20.94 22.21
CA LEU A 225 -8.82 -19.68 21.58
C LEU A 225 -9.04 -19.70 20.06
N LEU A 226 -8.71 -20.80 19.41
CA LEU A 226 -8.92 -20.92 17.95
C LEU A 226 -10.40 -20.99 17.61
N ALA A 227 -11.21 -21.73 18.40
CA ALA A 227 -12.65 -21.76 18.25
C ALA A 227 -13.27 -20.34 18.38
N ALA A 228 -12.86 -19.58 19.40
CA ALA A 228 -13.32 -18.19 19.55
C ALA A 228 -12.89 -17.28 18.37
N LYS A 229 -11.71 -17.51 17.80
CA LYS A 229 -11.27 -16.79 16.60
C LYS A 229 -12.10 -17.13 15.36
N LEU A 230 -12.58 -18.36 15.22
CA LEU A 230 -13.49 -18.75 14.14
C LEU A 230 -14.87 -18.06 14.30
N HIS A 231 -15.42 -18.02 15.52
CA HIS A 231 -16.64 -17.24 15.78
C HIS A 231 -16.43 -15.74 15.55
N MET A 232 -15.25 -15.21 15.87
CA MET A 232 -14.89 -13.83 15.53
C MET A 232 -14.94 -13.58 14.00
N ASP A 233 -14.34 -14.47 13.23
CA ASP A 233 -14.33 -14.36 11.77
C ASP A 233 -15.76 -14.48 11.19
N LEU A 234 -16.61 -15.40 11.72
CA LEU A 234 -18.05 -15.45 11.38
C LEU A 234 -18.76 -14.13 11.66
N GLY A 235 -18.55 -13.57 12.85
CA GLY A 235 -19.10 -12.28 13.22
C GLY A 235 -18.68 -11.15 12.26
N GLN A 236 -17.44 -11.15 11.82
CA GLN A 236 -16.93 -10.18 10.83
C GLN A 236 -17.54 -10.40 9.44
N ILE A 237 -17.71 -11.64 8.99
CA ILE A 237 -18.37 -11.98 7.72
C ILE A 237 -19.83 -11.53 7.74
N HIS A 238 -20.59 -11.85 8.79
CA HIS A 238 -21.98 -11.42 8.95
C HIS A 238 -22.10 -9.89 9.00
N ARG A 239 -21.18 -9.21 9.69
CA ARG A 239 -21.11 -7.73 9.69
C ARG A 239 -20.87 -7.19 8.28
N GLY A 240 -19.99 -7.81 7.49
CA GLY A 240 -19.73 -7.46 6.09
C GLY A 240 -20.95 -7.62 5.19
N GLN A 241 -21.82 -8.59 5.47
CA GLN A 241 -23.12 -8.79 4.80
C GLN A 241 -24.23 -7.83 5.28
N GLY A 242 -23.99 -7.06 6.35
CA GLY A 242 -25.00 -6.22 7.01
C GLY A 242 -25.91 -6.98 7.97
N ASP A 243 -25.68 -8.26 8.22
CA ASP A 243 -26.42 -9.07 9.17
C ASP A 243 -25.89 -8.86 10.60
N LEU A 244 -26.29 -7.74 11.20
CA LEU A 244 -25.78 -7.33 12.50
C LEU A 244 -26.28 -8.23 13.65
N ASN A 245 -27.40 -8.92 13.47
CA ASN A 245 -27.94 -9.82 14.53
C ASN A 245 -27.08 -11.07 14.65
N ASN A 246 -26.80 -11.74 13.55
CA ASN A 246 -25.91 -12.90 13.56
C ASN A 246 -24.48 -12.50 13.93
N ALA A 247 -23.97 -11.35 13.47
CA ALA A 247 -22.68 -10.84 13.90
C ALA A 247 -22.58 -10.68 15.43
N LEU A 248 -23.63 -10.10 16.07
CA LEU A 248 -23.68 -9.98 17.54
C LEU A 248 -23.74 -11.32 18.25
N ALA A 249 -24.46 -12.32 17.70
CA ALA A 249 -24.53 -13.67 18.25
C ALA A 249 -23.12 -14.30 18.26
N GLU A 250 -22.45 -14.29 17.13
CA GLU A 250 -21.12 -14.88 16.98
C GLU A 250 -20.06 -14.22 17.90
N PHE A 251 -20.03 -12.89 18.00
CA PHE A 251 -19.11 -12.21 18.92
C PHE A 251 -19.41 -12.52 20.40
N ARG A 252 -20.68 -12.76 20.76
CA ARG A 252 -21.06 -13.20 22.11
C ARG A 252 -20.61 -14.62 22.38
N ASP A 253 -20.77 -15.53 21.41
CA ASP A 253 -20.33 -16.92 21.53
C ASP A 253 -18.81 -16.99 21.68
N ALA A 254 -18.05 -16.24 20.87
CA ALA A 254 -16.62 -16.09 21.06
C ALA A 254 -16.26 -15.59 22.46
N THR A 255 -16.96 -14.54 22.94
CA THR A 255 -16.74 -14.00 24.30
C THR A 255 -17.03 -15.04 25.38
N ASN A 256 -18.10 -15.83 25.24
CA ASN A 256 -18.49 -16.86 26.20
C ASN A 256 -17.46 -17.99 26.24
N ILE A 257 -16.99 -18.48 25.09
CA ILE A 257 -15.93 -19.49 24.99
C ILE A 257 -14.66 -19.01 25.75
N LEU A 258 -14.20 -17.79 25.46
CA LEU A 258 -13.00 -17.23 26.09
C LEU A 258 -13.16 -17.09 27.62
N ARG A 259 -14.31 -16.65 28.10
CA ARG A 259 -14.61 -16.50 29.54
C ARG A 259 -14.69 -17.83 30.24
N MET A 260 -15.42 -18.79 29.70
CA MET A 260 -15.61 -20.11 30.30
C MET A 260 -14.29 -20.88 30.41
N ARG A 261 -13.43 -20.72 29.40
CA ARG A 261 -12.14 -21.41 29.35
C ARG A 261 -10.98 -20.61 29.94
N ARG A 262 -11.22 -19.38 30.40
CA ARG A 262 -10.20 -18.44 30.92
C ARG A 262 -9.03 -18.25 29.97
N ALA A 263 -9.28 -18.20 28.65
CA ALA A 263 -8.27 -18.10 27.62
C ALA A 263 -8.39 -16.78 26.90
N GLY A 264 -7.26 -16.24 26.33
CA GLY A 264 -7.26 -15.14 25.39
C GLY A 264 -7.96 -13.87 25.86
N LYS A 265 -7.57 -13.33 27.00
CA LYS A 265 -8.18 -12.12 27.56
C LYS A 265 -8.13 -10.92 26.60
N GLU A 266 -7.04 -10.83 25.83
CA GLU A 266 -6.87 -9.82 24.77
C GLU A 266 -7.97 -9.94 23.69
N TYR A 267 -8.32 -11.16 23.30
CA TYR A 267 -9.41 -11.41 22.36
C TYR A 267 -10.79 -11.18 22.98
N GLU A 268 -10.96 -11.44 24.29
CA GLU A 268 -12.19 -11.05 24.99
C GLU A 268 -12.42 -9.53 24.89
N ALA A 269 -11.37 -8.73 25.12
CA ALA A 269 -11.45 -7.28 24.95
C ALA A 269 -11.82 -6.88 23.51
N LEU A 270 -11.23 -7.55 22.51
CA LEU A 270 -11.52 -7.32 21.10
C LEU A 270 -12.98 -7.68 20.73
N MET A 271 -13.51 -8.80 21.24
CA MET A 271 -14.94 -9.15 21.01
C MET A 271 -15.89 -8.11 21.60
N LEU A 272 -15.62 -7.67 22.84
CA LEU A 272 -16.41 -6.61 23.48
C LEU A 272 -16.32 -5.29 22.68
N PHE A 273 -15.17 -4.98 22.11
CA PHE A 273 -15.00 -3.85 21.20
C PHE A 273 -15.89 -3.98 19.95
N HIS A 274 -15.88 -5.14 19.26
CA HIS A 274 -16.73 -5.36 18.08
C HIS A 274 -18.22 -5.24 18.40
N ILE A 275 -18.66 -5.80 19.53
CA ILE A 275 -20.06 -5.65 20.00
C ILE A 275 -20.37 -4.16 20.24
N GLY A 276 -19.46 -3.44 20.91
CA GLY A 276 -19.58 -2.01 21.17
C GLY A 276 -19.68 -1.18 19.87
N SER A 277 -18.87 -1.53 18.84
CA SER A 277 -18.90 -0.88 17.54
C SER A 277 -20.24 -1.08 16.80
N ILE A 278 -20.78 -2.30 16.80
CA ILE A 278 -22.10 -2.56 16.20
C ILE A 278 -23.19 -1.71 16.88
N TYR A 279 -23.19 -1.62 18.21
CA TYR A 279 -24.15 -0.78 18.93
C TYR A 279 -23.96 0.70 18.64
N SER A 280 -22.70 1.17 18.52
CA SER A 280 -22.38 2.55 18.14
C SER A 280 -22.94 2.90 16.76
N ASN A 281 -22.69 2.04 15.77
CA ASN A 281 -23.13 2.23 14.39
C ASN A 281 -24.65 2.12 14.23
N SER A 282 -25.32 1.43 15.18
CA SER A 282 -26.77 1.34 15.28
C SER A 282 -27.42 2.47 16.11
N GLY A 283 -26.67 3.50 16.54
CA GLY A 283 -27.14 4.61 17.36
C GLY A 283 -27.44 4.26 18.83
N ARG A 284 -27.14 3.03 19.27
CA ARG A 284 -27.34 2.56 20.63
C ARG A 284 -26.16 2.90 21.52
N TYR A 285 -25.88 4.18 21.68
CA TYR A 285 -24.65 4.69 22.32
C TYR A 285 -24.51 4.31 23.79
N ALA A 286 -25.61 4.16 24.55
CA ALA A 286 -25.55 3.74 25.94
C ALA A 286 -25.07 2.29 26.10
N ASP A 287 -25.52 1.39 25.23
CA ASP A 287 -25.05 0.00 25.17
C ASP A 287 -23.59 -0.06 24.70
N SER A 288 -23.26 0.66 23.63
CA SER A 288 -21.91 0.78 23.09
C SER A 288 -20.90 1.19 24.16
N LYS A 289 -21.22 2.23 24.95
CA LYS A 289 -20.37 2.70 26.04
C LYS A 289 -20.04 1.59 27.05
N ARG A 290 -21.05 0.82 27.49
CA ARG A 290 -20.85 -0.28 28.47
C ARG A 290 -19.87 -1.34 27.94
N TYR A 291 -19.95 -1.66 26.65
CA TYR A 291 -19.05 -2.63 26.05
C TYR A 291 -17.63 -2.09 25.89
N PHE A 292 -17.46 -0.84 25.43
CA PHE A 292 -16.13 -0.22 25.34
C PHE A 292 -15.47 -0.05 26.72
N GLU A 293 -16.22 0.33 27.77
CA GLU A 293 -15.71 0.42 29.13
C GLU A 293 -15.31 -0.96 29.69
N SER A 294 -16.03 -2.02 29.30
CA SER A 294 -15.67 -3.39 29.69
C SER A 294 -14.40 -3.86 29.01
N ALA A 295 -14.25 -3.58 27.72
CA ALA A 295 -13.03 -3.86 26.97
C ALA A 295 -11.82 -3.07 27.54
N LEU A 296 -12.04 -1.79 27.85
CA LEU A 296 -11.02 -0.91 28.45
C LEU A 296 -10.48 -1.46 29.79
N LYS A 297 -11.36 -1.94 30.65
CA LYS A 297 -10.95 -2.57 31.94
C LYS A 297 -10.04 -3.78 31.72
N ILE A 298 -10.33 -4.59 30.71
CA ILE A 298 -9.49 -5.75 30.36
C ILE A 298 -8.15 -5.29 29.83
N ALA A 299 -8.10 -4.35 28.89
CA ALA A 299 -6.84 -3.81 28.35
C ALA A 299 -5.96 -3.20 29.47
N GLN A 300 -6.57 -2.48 30.42
CA GLN A 300 -5.88 -1.95 31.60
C GLN A 300 -5.29 -3.05 32.48
N ALA A 301 -6.06 -4.12 32.71
CA ALA A 301 -5.61 -5.25 33.52
C ALA A 301 -4.46 -6.03 32.86
N LEU A 302 -4.44 -6.09 31.52
CA LEU A 302 -3.37 -6.69 30.73
C LEU A 302 -2.15 -5.78 30.59
N GLY A 303 -2.26 -4.49 30.91
CA GLY A 303 -1.23 -3.49 30.68
C GLY A 303 -1.00 -3.18 29.19
N ASP A 304 -1.96 -3.53 28.32
CA ASP A 304 -1.92 -3.21 26.90
C ASP A 304 -2.26 -1.73 26.70
N ARG A 305 -1.22 -0.91 26.64
CA ARG A 305 -1.33 0.55 26.53
C ARG A 305 -1.89 0.99 25.17
N ILE A 306 -1.67 0.21 24.12
CA ILE A 306 -2.15 0.57 22.77
C ILE A 306 -3.66 0.40 22.70
N SER A 307 -4.19 -0.79 23.04
CA SER A 307 -5.63 -1.02 23.13
C SER A 307 -6.30 -0.08 24.14
N GLU A 308 -5.68 0.16 25.31
CA GLU A 308 -6.17 1.11 26.31
C GLU A 308 -6.40 2.51 25.69
N ASN A 309 -5.42 3.03 24.95
CA ASN A 309 -5.49 4.35 24.34
C ASN A 309 -6.60 4.45 23.29
N TYR A 310 -6.73 3.45 22.40
CA TYR A 310 -7.81 3.42 21.41
C TYR A 310 -9.20 3.32 22.07
N LEU A 311 -9.36 2.44 23.05
CA LEU A 311 -10.63 2.28 23.76
C LEU A 311 -11.05 3.56 24.48
N TYR A 312 -10.12 4.34 25.03
CA TYR A 312 -10.43 5.68 25.54
C TYR A 312 -11.03 6.59 24.45
N VAL A 313 -10.48 6.58 23.24
CA VAL A 313 -11.02 7.36 22.12
C VAL A 313 -12.47 6.97 21.84
N PHE A 314 -12.77 5.66 21.78
CA PHE A 314 -14.13 5.18 21.54
C PHE A 314 -15.09 5.55 22.67
N VAL A 315 -14.67 5.46 23.94
CA VAL A 315 -15.48 5.89 25.09
C VAL A 315 -15.80 7.39 25.01
N ILE A 316 -14.82 8.23 24.66
CA ILE A 316 -15.03 9.67 24.50
C ILE A 316 -15.99 9.96 23.34
N LYS A 317 -15.79 9.35 22.17
CA LYS A 317 -16.68 9.53 21.00
C LYS A 317 -18.13 9.10 21.34
N THR A 318 -18.29 7.99 22.05
CA THR A 318 -19.60 7.52 22.48
C THR A 318 -20.26 8.47 23.48
N ASN A 319 -19.49 9.03 24.43
CA ASN A 319 -19.99 10.05 25.34
C ASN A 319 -20.46 11.31 24.62
N LEU A 320 -19.72 11.74 23.57
CA LEU A 320 -20.12 12.86 22.73
C LEU A 320 -21.46 12.60 22.02
N ASN A 321 -21.64 11.41 21.51
CA ASN A 321 -22.91 11.03 20.83
C ASN A 321 -24.10 10.98 21.80
N LEU A 322 -23.86 10.78 23.08
CA LEU A 322 -24.88 10.84 24.14
C LEU A 322 -25.23 12.28 24.58
N MET A 323 -24.39 13.28 24.22
CA MET A 323 -24.60 14.68 24.59
C MET A 323 -25.48 15.41 23.57
N SER A 324 -26.33 16.32 24.04
CA SER A 324 -27.02 17.28 23.17
C SER A 324 -26.00 18.26 22.52
N PRO A 325 -26.33 18.94 21.40
CA PRO A 325 -25.45 19.94 20.79
C PRO A 325 -24.96 20.99 21.79
N ASP A 326 -25.84 21.54 22.62
CA ASP A 326 -25.50 22.53 23.64
C ASP A 326 -24.55 21.99 24.71
N GLN A 327 -24.70 20.71 25.09
CA GLN A 327 -23.81 20.07 26.03
C GLN A 327 -22.42 19.85 25.41
N ARG A 328 -22.35 19.50 24.13
CA ARG A 328 -21.07 19.36 23.40
C ARG A 328 -20.28 20.66 23.39
N VAL A 329 -20.91 21.79 23.06
CA VAL A 329 -20.30 23.11 23.07
C VAL A 329 -19.77 23.46 24.47
N ARG A 330 -20.59 23.27 25.52
CA ARG A 330 -20.19 23.53 26.91
C ARG A 330 -19.06 22.60 27.39
N SER A 331 -18.95 21.41 26.84
CA SER A 331 -17.93 20.43 27.22
C SER A 331 -16.66 20.50 26.37
N ALA A 332 -16.60 21.36 25.37
CA ALA A 332 -15.52 21.40 24.37
C ALA A 332 -14.12 21.53 25.01
N GLN A 333 -13.96 22.37 26.04
CA GLN A 333 -12.69 22.53 26.74
C GLN A 333 -12.27 21.23 27.49
N ARG A 334 -13.22 20.55 28.14
CA ARG A 334 -12.94 19.27 28.82
C ARG A 334 -12.58 18.17 27.82
N LEU A 335 -13.26 18.18 26.68
CA LEU A 335 -13.03 17.25 25.60
C LEU A 335 -11.62 17.41 25.05
N GLN A 336 -11.22 18.65 24.76
CA GLN A 336 -9.87 18.97 24.31
C GLN A 336 -8.81 18.46 25.30
N GLN A 337 -8.99 18.74 26.60
CA GLN A 337 -8.06 18.27 27.64
C GLN A 337 -7.96 16.74 27.66
N SER A 338 -9.10 16.05 27.49
CA SER A 338 -9.12 14.58 27.43
C SER A 338 -8.36 14.05 26.22
N TYR A 339 -8.56 14.64 25.06
CA TYR A 339 -7.84 14.23 23.84
C TYR A 339 -6.35 14.54 23.94
N GLU A 340 -5.95 15.71 24.46
CA GLU A 340 -4.54 16.03 24.69
C GLU A 340 -3.85 15.05 25.64
N GLN A 341 -4.56 14.60 26.69
CA GLN A 341 -4.06 13.58 27.60
C GLN A 341 -3.81 12.26 26.89
N ILE A 342 -4.72 11.83 26.02
CA ILE A 342 -4.57 10.58 25.28
C ILE A 342 -3.51 10.73 24.18
N ALA A 343 -3.41 11.90 23.52
CA ALA A 343 -2.34 12.18 22.56
C ALA A 343 -0.95 12.04 23.20
N ARG A 344 -0.77 12.53 24.45
CA ARG A 344 0.47 12.31 25.21
C ARG A 344 0.73 10.82 25.45
N ARG A 345 -0.30 10.02 25.79
CA ARG A 345 -0.17 8.59 26.00
C ARG A 345 0.26 7.85 24.71
N PHE A 346 -0.28 8.23 23.55
CA PHE A 346 0.16 7.70 22.26
C PHE A 346 1.62 8.07 21.97
N ARG A 347 2.03 9.32 22.26
CA ARG A 347 3.43 9.74 22.15
C ARG A 347 4.35 8.95 23.07
N GLU A 348 3.93 8.67 24.32
CA GLU A 348 4.67 7.84 25.26
C GLU A 348 4.87 6.40 24.77
N THR A 349 3.93 5.86 24.00
CA THR A 349 4.02 4.53 23.39
C THR A 349 4.63 4.55 22.01
N ALA A 350 5.15 5.71 21.53
CA ALA A 350 5.70 5.92 20.21
C ALA A 350 4.71 5.59 19.06
N HIS A 351 3.39 5.75 19.32
CA HIS A 351 2.33 5.44 18.37
C HIS A 351 1.85 6.72 17.67
N ARG A 352 2.45 7.04 16.52
CA ARG A 352 2.27 8.32 15.82
C ARG A 352 0.91 8.47 15.15
N THR A 353 0.39 7.42 14.52
CA THR A 353 -0.92 7.43 13.87
C THR A 353 -2.03 7.73 14.87
N GLY A 354 -1.97 7.13 16.07
CA GLY A 354 -2.90 7.43 17.15
C GLY A 354 -2.78 8.87 17.65
N GLU A 355 -1.56 9.40 17.74
CA GLU A 355 -1.33 10.80 18.10
C GLU A 355 -1.88 11.74 17.03
N ALA A 356 -1.61 11.50 15.74
CA ALA A 356 -2.09 12.31 14.61
C ALA A 356 -3.63 12.32 14.54
N LEU A 357 -4.27 11.17 14.74
CA LEU A 357 -5.72 11.06 14.83
C LEU A 357 -6.30 12.01 15.88
N LEU A 358 -5.69 12.08 17.06
CA LEU A 358 -6.20 12.94 18.14
C LEU A 358 -5.99 14.41 17.86
N TRP A 359 -4.86 14.81 17.27
CA TRP A 359 -4.69 16.19 16.82
C TRP A 359 -5.74 16.59 15.79
N THR A 360 -6.13 15.66 14.90
CA THR A 360 -7.24 15.90 13.97
C THR A 360 -8.58 16.07 14.70
N GLU A 361 -8.88 15.23 15.68
CA GLU A 361 -10.13 15.35 16.46
C GLU A 361 -10.15 16.64 17.29
N ILE A 362 -9.02 17.09 17.84
CA ILE A 362 -8.88 18.40 18.52
C ILE A 362 -9.08 19.55 17.52
N GLY A 363 -8.49 19.42 16.33
CA GLY A 363 -8.68 20.36 15.24
C GLY A 363 -10.15 20.58 14.89
N LYS A 364 -10.93 19.49 14.79
CA LYS A 364 -12.38 19.55 14.57
C LYS A 364 -13.11 20.32 15.66
N VAL A 365 -12.74 20.10 16.94
CA VAL A 365 -13.34 20.85 18.06
C VAL A 365 -13.08 22.34 17.92
N TYR A 366 -11.87 22.76 17.52
CA TYR A 366 -11.58 24.18 17.29
C TYR A 366 -12.27 24.74 16.04
N GLU A 367 -12.40 23.93 14.98
CA GLU A 367 -13.14 24.28 13.76
C GLU A 367 -14.63 24.55 14.11
N ASP A 368 -15.28 23.68 14.87
CA ASP A 368 -16.66 23.83 15.34
C ASP A 368 -16.85 25.09 16.23
N GLN A 369 -15.80 25.52 16.92
CA GLN A 369 -15.79 26.75 17.71
C GLN A 369 -15.51 28.01 16.89
N GLY A 370 -15.21 27.88 15.61
CA GLY A 370 -14.78 28.98 14.74
C GLY A 370 -13.37 29.48 15.01
N ASN A 371 -12.56 28.75 15.79
CA ASN A 371 -11.17 29.11 16.08
C ASN A 371 -10.23 28.51 15.03
N LEU A 372 -10.25 29.12 13.84
CA LEU A 372 -9.54 28.59 12.66
C LEU A 372 -8.01 28.54 12.83
N GLN A 373 -7.42 29.49 13.60
CA GLN A 373 -5.96 29.52 13.84
C GLN A 373 -5.50 28.32 14.66
N LYS A 374 -6.25 27.97 15.71
CA LYS A 374 -5.94 26.77 16.50
C LYS A 374 -6.27 25.48 15.75
N ALA A 375 -7.36 25.46 14.97
CA ALA A 375 -7.66 24.33 14.10
C ALA A 375 -6.52 24.08 13.10
N GLU A 376 -5.98 25.13 12.48
CA GLU A 376 -4.83 25.08 11.58
C GLU A 376 -3.59 24.48 12.27
N GLU A 377 -3.27 24.94 13.49
CA GLU A 377 -2.14 24.41 14.25
C GLU A 377 -2.28 22.90 14.53
N MET A 378 -3.48 22.44 14.89
CA MET A 378 -3.73 21.03 15.19
C MET A 378 -3.67 20.16 13.93
N TYR A 379 -4.31 20.58 12.83
CA TYR A 379 -4.25 19.84 11.58
C TYR A 379 -2.83 19.79 11.00
N ARG A 380 -2.07 20.90 11.10
CA ARG A 380 -0.66 20.92 10.73
C ARG A 380 0.17 19.93 11.55
N ALA A 381 -0.07 19.85 12.87
CA ALA A 381 0.60 18.86 13.73
C ALA A 381 0.27 17.42 13.31
N ALA A 382 -0.99 17.14 12.96
CA ALA A 382 -1.41 15.81 12.47
C ALA A 382 -0.72 15.45 11.15
N VAL A 383 -0.72 16.36 10.16
CA VAL A 383 -0.07 16.17 8.86
C VAL A 383 1.44 15.95 9.01
N ASN A 384 2.13 16.75 9.84
CA ASN A 384 3.57 16.60 10.08
C ASN A 384 3.90 15.23 10.72
N LEU A 385 3.02 14.71 11.59
CA LEU A 385 3.19 13.38 12.17
C LEU A 385 3.02 12.30 11.10
N ASP A 386 2.02 12.42 10.22
CA ASP A 386 1.78 11.48 9.13
C ASP A 386 2.91 11.49 8.09
N GLU A 387 3.37 12.68 7.66
CA GLU A 387 4.51 12.82 6.75
C GLU A 387 5.80 12.24 7.34
N SER A 388 6.01 12.38 8.65
CA SER A 388 7.15 11.81 9.36
C SER A 388 6.97 10.34 9.72
N SER A 389 5.77 9.77 9.56
CA SER A 389 5.47 8.37 9.78
C SER A 389 5.85 7.56 8.54
N LEU A 390 6.79 6.65 8.71
CA LEU A 390 7.27 5.77 7.65
C LEU A 390 6.47 4.46 7.57
N GLY A 391 5.33 4.41 8.23
CA GLY A 391 4.46 3.26 8.40
C GLY A 391 4.55 2.70 9.82
N GLU A 392 3.41 2.64 10.52
CA GLU A 392 3.35 2.05 11.86
C GLU A 392 3.13 0.56 11.79
N PHE A 393 3.84 -0.15 12.67
CA PHE A 393 3.63 -1.55 12.91
C PHE A 393 2.72 -1.71 14.12
N ILE A 394 1.55 -2.27 13.87
CA ILE A 394 0.58 -2.66 14.90
C ILE A 394 0.25 -4.13 14.75
N ASP A 395 -0.11 -4.78 15.85
CA ASP A 395 -0.65 -6.13 15.77
C ASP A 395 -1.93 -6.10 14.92
N LYS A 396 -1.90 -6.84 13.79
CA LYS A 396 -3.01 -6.83 12.83
C LYS A 396 -4.28 -7.42 13.40
N GLU A 397 -4.17 -8.44 14.22
CA GLU A 397 -5.34 -9.12 14.74
C GLU A 397 -5.95 -8.39 15.94
N LEU A 398 -5.11 -7.79 16.80
CA LEU A 398 -5.55 -7.14 18.02
C LEU A 398 -5.79 -5.63 17.90
N HIS A 399 -4.98 -4.92 17.12
CA HIS A 399 -4.99 -3.46 17.11
C HIS A 399 -5.51 -2.85 15.79
N GLU A 400 -5.32 -3.53 14.64
CA GLU A 400 -5.83 -3.01 13.36
C GLU A 400 -7.35 -2.79 13.35
N PRO A 401 -8.19 -3.63 14.00
CA PRO A 401 -9.63 -3.38 14.09
C PRO A 401 -10.02 -2.02 14.68
N PHE A 402 -9.22 -1.47 15.60
CA PHE A 402 -9.46 -0.11 16.12
C PHE A 402 -9.25 0.96 15.04
N LEU A 403 -8.19 0.81 14.24
CA LEU A 403 -7.89 1.72 13.14
C LEU A 403 -8.91 1.63 12.01
N GLU A 404 -9.39 0.42 11.71
CA GLU A 404 -10.42 0.21 10.70
C GLU A 404 -11.74 0.88 11.11
N GLU A 405 -12.19 0.68 12.36
CA GLU A 405 -13.43 1.30 12.87
C GLU A 405 -13.32 2.83 12.96
N LEU A 406 -12.12 3.36 13.19
CA LEU A 406 -11.83 4.79 13.11
C LEU A 406 -11.66 5.27 11.66
N ASN A 407 -11.70 4.36 10.68
CA ASN A 407 -11.45 4.63 9.26
C ASN A 407 -10.10 5.37 9.01
N VAL A 408 -9.06 5.07 9.78
CA VAL A 408 -7.80 5.80 9.72
C VAL A 408 -7.18 5.74 8.32
N LYS A 409 -7.16 4.57 7.66
CA LYS A 409 -6.63 4.42 6.30
C LYS A 409 -7.32 5.31 5.25
N ARG A 410 -8.62 5.60 5.43
CA ARG A 410 -9.37 6.54 4.58
C ARG A 410 -9.24 7.99 5.05
N ARG A 411 -8.92 8.20 6.33
CA ARG A 411 -8.87 9.52 6.98
C ARG A 411 -7.52 10.21 6.86
N ASN A 412 -6.42 9.50 6.54
CA ASN A 412 -5.13 10.15 6.38
C ASN A 412 -5.20 11.26 5.33
N GLU A 413 -5.85 11.01 4.18
CA GLU A 413 -6.09 12.07 3.19
C GLU A 413 -7.11 13.11 3.69
N GLU A 414 -8.13 12.72 4.49
CA GLU A 414 -9.07 13.65 5.12
C GLU A 414 -8.34 14.67 5.99
N TRP A 415 -7.25 14.32 6.67
CA TRP A 415 -6.45 15.24 7.46
C TRP A 415 -5.87 16.36 6.61
N TYR A 416 -5.29 16.01 5.47
CA TYR A 416 -4.76 16.99 4.51
C TYR A 416 -5.87 17.85 3.90
N TYR A 417 -7.00 17.26 3.55
CA TYR A 417 -8.13 18.00 2.96
C TYR A 417 -8.75 18.98 3.97
N ARG A 418 -8.88 18.59 5.24
CA ARG A 418 -9.31 19.51 6.30
C ARG A 418 -8.29 20.60 6.54
N TYR A 419 -7.02 20.25 6.59
CA TYR A 419 -5.95 21.21 6.71
C TYR A 419 -5.97 22.23 5.57
N ALA A 420 -6.07 21.76 4.32
CA ALA A 420 -6.18 22.64 3.15
C ALA A 420 -7.44 23.53 3.21
N ASN A 421 -8.59 23.00 3.66
CA ASN A 421 -9.80 23.79 3.81
C ASN A 421 -9.65 24.91 4.86
N ILE A 422 -9.04 24.61 6.01
CA ILE A 422 -8.77 25.64 7.05
C ILE A 422 -7.80 26.71 6.53
N LEU A 423 -6.79 26.31 5.76
CA LEU A 423 -5.86 27.26 5.14
C LEU A 423 -6.59 28.20 4.17
N LEU A 424 -7.55 27.68 3.35
CA LEU A 424 -8.40 28.51 2.50
C LEU A 424 -9.24 29.52 3.31
N LEU A 425 -9.88 29.05 4.38
CA LEU A 425 -10.68 29.92 5.26
C LEU A 425 -9.84 30.99 5.94
N LEU A 426 -8.53 30.78 6.10
CA LEU A 426 -7.55 31.74 6.63
C LEU A 426 -6.92 32.63 5.54
N GLY A 427 -7.30 32.46 4.25
CA GLY A 427 -6.71 33.20 3.11
C GLY A 427 -5.30 32.75 2.74
N LYS A 428 -4.87 31.55 3.18
CA LYS A 428 -3.55 30.97 2.87
C LYS A 428 -3.61 30.02 1.68
N GLU A 429 -4.11 30.52 0.55
CA GLU A 429 -4.44 29.71 -0.64
C GLU A 429 -3.25 28.90 -1.18
N GLY A 430 -2.05 29.51 -1.21
CA GLY A 430 -0.84 28.82 -1.69
C GLY A 430 -0.39 27.67 -0.78
N GLU A 431 -0.58 27.80 0.54
CA GLU A 431 -0.29 26.72 1.49
C GLU A 431 -1.32 25.60 1.36
N ALA A 432 -2.58 25.93 1.04
CA ALA A 432 -3.62 24.92 0.81
C ALA A 432 -3.28 24.01 -0.39
N VAL A 433 -2.76 24.59 -1.49
CA VAL A 433 -2.26 23.80 -2.64
C VAL A 433 -1.12 22.87 -2.22
N SER A 434 -0.18 23.39 -1.42
CA SER A 434 0.95 22.57 -0.94
C SER A 434 0.49 21.41 -0.05
N ALA A 435 -0.52 21.63 0.80
CA ALA A 435 -1.09 20.58 1.65
C ALA A 435 -1.79 19.48 0.81
N LEU A 436 -2.51 19.86 -0.25
CA LEU A 436 -3.11 18.89 -1.17
C LEU A 436 -2.06 18.08 -1.92
N GLU A 437 -1.01 18.73 -2.37
CA GLU A 437 0.12 18.07 -3.03
C GLU A 437 0.82 17.08 -2.10
N SER A 438 1.01 17.44 -0.83
CA SER A 438 1.56 16.53 0.19
C SER A 438 0.69 15.27 0.34
N ALA A 439 -0.65 15.39 0.30
CA ALA A 439 -1.55 14.24 0.34
C ALA A 439 -1.32 13.29 -0.84
N GLN A 440 -1.22 13.84 -2.05
CA GLN A 440 -0.99 13.06 -3.27
C GLN A 440 0.38 12.40 -3.28
N ASN A 441 1.42 13.15 -2.92
CA ASN A 441 2.78 12.62 -2.84
C ASN A 441 2.93 11.58 -1.73
N LYS A 442 2.20 11.70 -0.60
CA LYS A 442 2.16 10.65 0.43
C LYS A 442 1.54 9.37 -0.11
N SER A 443 0.43 9.47 -0.84
CA SER A 443 -0.22 8.33 -1.49
C SER A 443 0.70 7.65 -2.51
N LEU A 444 1.42 8.43 -3.33
CA LEU A 444 2.43 7.94 -4.27
C LEU A 444 3.61 7.27 -3.53
N PHE A 445 4.13 7.91 -2.48
CA PHE A 445 5.22 7.35 -1.66
C PHE A 445 4.84 6.00 -1.06
N ASP A 446 3.64 5.90 -0.46
CA ASP A 446 3.18 4.66 0.18
C ASP A 446 3.07 3.52 -0.85
N LEU A 447 2.55 3.80 -2.05
CA LEU A 447 2.46 2.83 -3.13
C LEU A 447 3.83 2.44 -3.67
N LEU A 448 4.70 3.42 -3.94
CA LEU A 448 6.03 3.19 -4.51
C LEU A 448 7.02 2.62 -3.48
N SER A 449 6.72 2.68 -2.18
CA SER A 449 7.59 2.12 -1.13
C SER A 449 7.75 0.60 -1.26
N GLY A 450 6.74 -0.10 -1.79
CA GLY A 450 6.77 -1.55 -2.06
C GLY A 450 7.48 -1.96 -3.35
N ILE A 451 7.95 -0.99 -4.15
CA ILE A 451 8.55 -1.24 -5.47
C ILE A 451 10.03 -0.85 -5.43
N GLU A 452 10.90 -1.62 -6.06
CA GLU A 452 12.30 -1.26 -6.29
C GLU A 452 12.46 -0.64 -7.69
N PRO A 453 12.25 0.69 -7.86
CA PRO A 453 12.34 1.32 -9.16
C PRO A 453 13.79 1.33 -9.65
N ARG A 454 14.01 0.97 -10.89
CA ARG A 454 15.30 1.13 -11.54
C ARG A 454 15.45 2.55 -12.04
N ILE A 455 16.48 3.24 -11.54
CA ILE A 455 16.87 4.59 -11.95
C ILE A 455 18.11 4.47 -12.84
N ARG A 456 18.07 5.00 -14.05
CA ARG A 456 19.18 4.89 -15.03
C ARG A 456 20.49 5.46 -14.54
N ASN A 457 20.44 6.54 -13.78
CA ASN A 457 21.65 7.11 -13.20
C ASN A 457 22.05 6.28 -11.97
N SER A 458 23.14 5.52 -12.10
CA SER A 458 23.62 4.61 -11.04
C SER A 458 23.97 5.32 -9.73
N VAL A 459 24.40 6.58 -9.78
CA VAL A 459 24.70 7.38 -8.58
C VAL A 459 23.41 7.70 -7.84
N ILE A 460 22.37 8.14 -8.55
CA ILE A 460 21.07 8.42 -7.95
C ILE A 460 20.42 7.14 -7.47
N GLN A 461 20.48 6.06 -8.27
CA GLN A 461 19.99 4.74 -7.88
C GLN A 461 20.56 4.33 -6.53
N LYS A 462 21.88 4.42 -6.37
CA LYS A 462 22.54 4.09 -5.10
C LYS A 462 22.06 4.99 -3.96
N GLN A 463 21.99 6.30 -4.18
CA GLN A 463 21.54 7.24 -3.14
C GLN A 463 20.10 6.97 -2.70
N VAL A 464 19.19 6.70 -3.63
CA VAL A 464 17.80 6.37 -3.34
C VAL A 464 17.72 5.04 -2.57
N LEU A 465 18.39 3.99 -3.02
CA LEU A 465 18.38 2.68 -2.36
C LEU A 465 19.00 2.74 -0.96
N ASP A 466 20.12 3.45 -0.77
CA ASP A 466 20.74 3.61 0.56
C ASP A 466 19.81 4.39 1.50
N THR A 467 19.13 5.44 1.02
CA THR A 467 18.15 6.19 1.81
C THR A 467 16.94 5.34 2.16
N ARG A 468 16.42 4.54 1.23
CA ARG A 468 15.30 3.60 1.49
C ARG A 468 15.69 2.52 2.50
N ARG A 469 16.94 2.06 2.47
CA ARG A 469 17.46 1.12 3.49
C ARG A 469 17.49 1.76 4.88
N ASP A 470 17.94 3.02 4.99
CA ASP A 470 17.89 3.78 6.26
C ASP A 470 16.45 3.97 6.75
N ILE A 471 15.49 4.23 5.85
CA ILE A 471 14.05 4.32 6.14
C ILE A 471 13.52 2.98 6.67
N GLN A 472 13.86 1.87 6.04
CA GLN A 472 13.46 0.54 6.47
C GLN A 472 14.01 0.22 7.88
N GLN A 473 15.28 0.53 8.12
CA GLN A 473 15.88 0.38 9.45
C GLN A 473 15.18 1.23 10.50
N LEU A 474 14.80 2.46 10.15
CA LEU A 474 14.05 3.34 11.05
C LEU A 474 12.68 2.76 11.41
N LYS A 475 11.96 2.20 10.44
CA LYS A 475 10.69 1.49 10.69
C LYS A 475 10.85 0.35 11.70
N ILE A 476 11.88 -0.48 11.53
CA ILE A 476 12.17 -1.60 12.44
C ILE A 476 12.44 -1.11 13.86
N LEU A 477 13.25 -0.05 14.03
CA LEU A 477 13.53 0.52 15.34
C LEU A 477 12.29 1.15 16.00
N GLU A 478 11.39 1.76 15.19
CA GLU A 478 10.10 2.27 15.68
C GLU A 478 9.22 1.12 16.20
N LEU A 479 9.15 0.00 15.48
CA LEU A 479 8.46 -1.20 15.94
C LEU A 479 9.06 -1.75 17.25
N GLU A 480 10.38 -1.89 17.31
CA GLU A 480 11.06 -2.36 18.51
C GLU A 480 10.75 -1.46 19.71
N LEU A 481 10.79 -0.15 19.51
CA LEU A 481 10.47 0.84 20.56
C LEU A 481 8.99 0.76 20.98
N SER A 482 8.07 0.67 20.02
CA SER A 482 6.63 0.57 20.27
C SER A 482 6.28 -0.70 21.05
N ASN A 483 6.84 -1.84 20.65
CA ASN A 483 6.68 -3.12 21.38
C ASN A 483 7.20 -3.06 22.80
N LEU A 484 8.34 -2.39 23.02
CA LEU A 484 8.93 -2.24 24.36
C LEU A 484 8.09 -1.31 25.26
N LEU A 485 7.53 -0.22 24.70
CA LEU A 485 6.76 0.80 25.45
C LEU A 485 5.27 0.46 25.55
N GLY A 486 4.76 -0.39 24.65
CA GLY A 486 3.33 -0.70 24.54
C GLY A 486 2.77 -1.56 25.67
N ASN A 487 3.61 -2.29 26.39
CA ASN A 487 3.17 -3.20 27.46
C ASN A 487 3.79 -2.85 28.83
N ARG A 488 2.96 -2.51 29.81
CA ARG A 488 3.39 -2.15 31.17
C ARG A 488 3.97 -3.32 31.98
N GLN A 489 3.62 -4.55 31.64
CA GLN A 489 4.07 -5.74 32.37
C GLN A 489 5.50 -6.16 31.98
N ARG A 490 6.01 -5.68 30.85
CA ARG A 490 7.40 -5.87 30.46
C ARG A 490 8.27 -4.87 31.22
N SER A 491 9.29 -5.38 31.92
CA SER A 491 10.31 -4.51 32.52
C SER A 491 10.89 -3.60 31.45
N THR A 492 10.66 -2.29 31.57
CA THR A 492 11.14 -1.33 30.58
C THR A 492 12.63 -1.10 30.85
N ASP A 493 13.49 -1.70 30.04
CA ASP A 493 14.92 -1.41 30.05
C ASP A 493 15.15 0.01 29.55
N ALA A 494 15.35 0.94 30.48
CA ALA A 494 15.56 2.34 30.18
C ALA A 494 16.83 2.58 29.34
N GLN A 495 17.86 1.73 29.47
CA GLN A 495 19.07 1.83 28.65
C GLN A 495 18.78 1.43 27.21
N LYS A 496 18.00 0.35 27.00
CA LYS A 496 17.57 -0.08 25.67
C LYS A 496 16.71 0.99 24.99
N VAL A 497 15.72 1.56 25.70
CA VAL A 497 14.89 2.67 25.20
C VAL A 497 15.74 3.86 24.75
N ASN A 498 16.71 4.27 25.60
CA ASN A 498 17.57 5.41 25.27
C ASN A 498 18.50 5.11 24.09
N ARG A 499 19.01 3.88 23.97
CA ARG A 499 19.83 3.44 22.84
C ARG A 499 19.01 3.47 21.55
N LEU A 500 17.80 2.88 21.53
CA LEU A 500 16.92 2.89 20.37
C LEU A 500 16.58 4.32 19.93
N ARG A 501 16.25 5.20 20.87
CA ARG A 501 15.96 6.61 20.57
C ARG A 501 17.17 7.34 19.97
N ALA A 502 18.35 7.13 20.51
CA ALA A 502 19.58 7.75 19.98
C ALA A 502 19.89 7.28 18.55
N GLU A 503 19.72 5.98 18.29
CA GLU A 503 19.94 5.39 16.97
C GLU A 503 18.91 5.91 15.96
N MET A 504 17.63 5.99 16.35
CA MET A 504 16.57 6.58 15.51
C MET A 504 16.84 8.04 15.19
N ILE A 505 17.34 8.84 16.12
CA ILE A 505 17.72 10.24 15.87
C ILE A 505 18.81 10.31 14.80
N GLY A 506 19.84 9.49 14.91
CA GLY A 506 20.94 9.43 13.93
C GLY A 506 20.45 9.00 12.54
N LEU A 507 19.59 7.98 12.47
CA LEU A 507 18.98 7.52 11.22
C LEU A 507 18.08 8.60 10.59
N ARG A 508 17.20 9.23 11.37
CA ARG A 508 16.35 10.31 10.88
C ARG A 508 17.17 11.46 10.32
N GLN A 509 18.25 11.85 11.00
CA GLN A 509 19.14 12.90 10.51
C GLN A 509 19.77 12.52 9.17
N ARG A 510 20.25 11.28 8.99
CA ARG A 510 20.77 10.80 7.69
C ARG A 510 19.70 10.80 6.60
N VAL A 511 18.50 10.26 6.88
CA VAL A 511 17.38 10.28 5.94
C VAL A 511 17.04 11.71 5.54
N THR A 512 16.89 12.63 6.49
CA THR A 512 16.58 14.05 6.21
C THR A 512 17.66 14.71 5.34
N VAL A 513 18.94 14.51 5.66
CA VAL A 513 20.06 15.08 4.87
C VAL A 513 20.09 14.49 3.45
N ASN A 514 19.94 13.17 3.31
CA ASN A 514 19.95 12.52 2.02
C ASN A 514 18.73 12.89 1.17
N ALA A 515 17.54 12.88 1.78
CA ALA A 515 16.30 13.30 1.14
C ALA A 515 16.37 14.76 0.67
N GLY A 516 16.86 15.67 1.51
CA GLY A 516 17.06 17.06 1.13
C GLY A 516 18.06 17.23 -0.02
N ARG A 517 19.13 16.41 -0.07
CA ARG A 517 20.10 16.43 -1.19
C ARG A 517 19.44 15.92 -2.48
N ILE A 518 18.67 14.83 -2.41
CA ILE A 518 17.96 14.28 -3.57
C ILE A 518 16.91 15.27 -4.05
N ALA A 519 16.12 15.86 -3.16
CA ALA A 519 15.11 16.86 -3.50
C ALA A 519 15.70 18.11 -4.16
N ALA A 520 16.88 18.55 -3.72
CA ALA A 520 17.57 19.72 -4.28
C ALA A 520 18.20 19.45 -5.66
N GLN A 521 18.78 18.28 -5.86
CA GLN A 521 19.52 17.94 -7.09
C GLN A 521 18.65 17.20 -8.11
N TYR A 522 17.70 16.39 -7.64
CA TYR A 522 16.88 15.49 -8.44
C TYR A 522 15.45 15.44 -7.89
N PRO A 523 14.71 16.56 -7.91
CA PRO A 523 13.43 16.71 -7.25
C PRO A 523 12.34 15.75 -7.75
N ASN A 524 12.47 15.22 -8.95
CA ASN A 524 11.57 14.21 -9.51
C ASN A 524 11.64 12.85 -8.80
N TYR A 525 12.75 12.53 -8.10
CA TYR A 525 12.89 11.29 -7.32
C TYR A 525 12.51 11.45 -5.84
N GLU A 526 12.17 12.65 -5.40
CA GLU A 526 11.77 12.92 -4.01
C GLU A 526 10.63 12.00 -3.53
N PRO A 527 9.55 11.76 -4.30
CA PRO A 527 8.46 10.87 -3.90
C PRO A 527 8.83 9.40 -3.71
N LEU A 528 10.04 8.97 -4.11
CA LEU A 528 10.55 7.63 -3.81
C LEU A 528 11.09 7.48 -2.38
N ILE A 529 11.32 8.58 -1.68
CA ILE A 529 12.02 8.60 -0.38
C ILE A 529 11.27 9.36 0.71
N GLN A 530 10.43 10.31 0.34
CA GLN A 530 9.58 11.07 1.26
C GLN A 530 8.40 11.70 0.52
N PRO A 531 7.27 11.96 1.21
CA PRO A 531 6.21 12.81 0.67
C PRO A 531 6.78 14.23 0.51
N GLY A 532 7.02 14.65 -0.71
CA GLY A 532 7.48 16.01 -1.00
C GLY A 532 6.31 16.99 -1.16
N SER A 533 6.59 18.28 -1.05
CA SER A 533 5.64 19.32 -1.41
C SER A 533 6.26 20.29 -2.42
N ILE A 534 5.42 21.02 -3.15
CA ILE A 534 5.84 22.02 -4.12
C ILE A 534 5.09 23.32 -3.85
N LYS A 535 5.79 24.46 -3.93
CA LYS A 535 5.17 25.78 -3.75
C LYS A 535 4.51 26.26 -5.03
N VAL A 536 3.42 26.99 -4.92
CA VAL A 536 2.69 27.57 -6.07
C VAL A 536 3.61 28.40 -6.98
N SER A 537 4.57 29.16 -6.41
CA SER A 537 5.54 29.92 -7.20
C SER A 537 6.48 29.04 -8.04
N GLU A 538 6.83 27.87 -7.54
CA GLU A 538 7.62 26.89 -8.28
C GLU A 538 6.78 26.24 -9.37
N ILE A 539 5.52 25.87 -9.04
CA ILE A 539 4.59 25.34 -10.03
C ILE A 539 4.44 26.32 -11.18
N ALA A 540 4.12 27.60 -10.89
CA ALA A 540 3.94 28.63 -11.90
C ALA A 540 5.17 28.81 -12.82
N ALA A 541 6.38 28.66 -12.27
CA ALA A 541 7.61 28.71 -13.05
C ALA A 541 7.80 27.51 -13.99
N LEU A 542 7.19 26.37 -13.69
CA LEU A 542 7.25 25.14 -14.49
C LEU A 542 6.14 25.05 -15.53
N VAL A 543 5.04 25.83 -15.38
CA VAL A 543 3.89 25.78 -16.30
C VAL A 543 4.24 26.45 -17.63
N PRO A 544 4.08 25.76 -18.77
CA PRO A 544 4.29 26.35 -20.08
C PRO A 544 3.34 27.53 -20.37
N ARG A 545 3.76 28.49 -21.18
CA ARG A 545 2.89 29.60 -21.60
C ARG A 545 1.67 29.09 -22.38
N GLY A 546 0.49 29.64 -22.11
CA GLY A 546 -0.78 29.22 -22.72
C GLY A 546 -1.32 27.91 -22.14
N THR A 547 -0.78 27.46 -20.99
CA THR A 547 -1.24 26.26 -20.28
C THR A 547 -1.86 26.65 -18.94
N LEU A 548 -3.01 26.08 -18.62
CA LEU A 548 -3.65 26.12 -17.32
C LEU A 548 -3.47 24.77 -16.62
N VAL A 549 -2.95 24.79 -15.39
CA VAL A 549 -2.94 23.62 -14.50
C VAL A 549 -4.09 23.74 -13.51
N LEU A 550 -4.90 22.69 -13.40
CA LEU A 550 -6.11 22.66 -12.60
C LEU A 550 -6.07 21.49 -11.63
N THR A 551 -6.28 21.77 -10.35
CA THR A 551 -6.53 20.74 -9.34
C THR A 551 -7.72 21.12 -8.46
N PHE A 552 -8.29 20.14 -7.74
CA PHE A 552 -9.58 20.26 -7.07
C PHE A 552 -9.49 19.88 -5.60
N LEU A 553 -10.24 20.61 -4.75
CA LEU A 553 -10.52 20.19 -3.37
C LEU A 553 -12.02 20.10 -3.17
N PRO A 554 -12.62 18.90 -3.16
CA PRO A 554 -13.99 18.71 -2.74
C PRO A 554 -14.07 18.73 -1.20
N THR A 555 -14.80 19.68 -0.66
CA THR A 555 -15.21 19.72 0.75
C THR A 555 -16.66 19.25 0.90
N GLU A 556 -17.18 19.13 2.11
CA GLU A 556 -18.56 18.66 2.32
C GLU A 556 -19.59 19.45 1.52
N GLU A 557 -19.42 20.78 1.42
CA GLU A 557 -20.42 21.69 0.83
C GLU A 557 -19.96 22.41 -0.45
N LYS A 558 -18.64 22.42 -0.70
CA LYS A 558 -18.04 23.19 -1.78
C LYS A 558 -16.99 22.38 -2.55
N LEU A 559 -16.84 22.72 -3.81
CA LEU A 559 -15.71 22.33 -4.63
C LEU A 559 -14.84 23.57 -4.87
N TYR A 560 -13.59 23.53 -4.46
CA TYR A 560 -12.59 24.55 -4.77
C TYR A 560 -11.76 24.14 -5.99
N PHE A 561 -11.40 25.15 -6.78
CA PHE A 561 -10.62 25.06 -8.01
C PHE A 561 -9.34 25.86 -7.82
N PHE A 562 -8.20 25.19 -7.95
CA PHE A 562 -6.90 25.84 -7.94
C PHE A 562 -6.40 25.89 -9.38
N ALA A 563 -6.49 27.09 -9.97
CA ALA A 563 -6.11 27.38 -11.35
C ALA A 563 -4.76 28.08 -11.37
N ILE A 564 -3.74 27.41 -11.91
CA ILE A 564 -2.35 27.85 -11.91
C ILE A 564 -1.85 27.98 -13.34
N SER A 565 -1.39 29.17 -13.71
CA SER A 565 -0.69 29.42 -14.98
C SER A 565 0.70 30.00 -14.72
N SER A 566 1.50 30.17 -15.76
CA SER A 566 2.82 30.84 -15.62
C SER A 566 2.75 32.29 -15.17
N GLN A 567 1.56 32.91 -15.21
CA GLN A 567 1.37 34.34 -14.90
C GLN A 567 0.46 34.58 -13.70
N LYS A 568 -0.47 33.64 -13.40
CA LYS A 568 -1.54 33.89 -12.44
C LYS A 568 -1.88 32.62 -11.68
N PHE A 569 -2.17 32.81 -10.41
CA PHE A 569 -2.78 31.79 -9.55
C PHE A 569 -4.12 32.31 -9.06
N GLU A 570 -5.19 31.55 -9.28
CA GLU A 570 -6.54 31.88 -8.82
C GLU A 570 -7.18 30.69 -8.10
N VAL A 571 -7.93 31.00 -7.04
CA VAL A 571 -8.80 30.03 -6.38
C VAL A 571 -10.25 30.44 -6.67
N ARG A 572 -11.05 29.47 -7.11
CA ARG A 572 -12.50 29.65 -7.35
C ARG A 572 -13.26 28.58 -6.60
N GLU A 573 -14.56 28.81 -6.39
CA GLU A 573 -15.40 27.87 -5.66
C GLU A 573 -16.75 27.65 -6.35
N LYS A 574 -17.34 26.47 -6.11
CA LYS A 574 -18.69 26.10 -6.53
C LYS A 574 -19.40 25.41 -5.38
N GLN A 575 -20.61 25.86 -5.07
CA GLN A 575 -21.46 25.19 -4.08
C GLN A 575 -21.95 23.85 -4.65
N ILE A 576 -21.56 22.76 -4.03
CA ILE A 576 -22.02 21.40 -4.30
C ILE A 576 -21.64 20.49 -3.15
N GLN A 577 -22.58 19.63 -2.74
CA GLN A 577 -22.30 18.57 -1.79
C GLN A 577 -21.36 17.52 -2.40
N LYS A 578 -20.32 17.13 -1.69
CA LYS A 578 -19.30 16.19 -2.14
C LYS A 578 -19.90 14.87 -2.64
N ASP A 579 -20.79 14.26 -1.85
CA ASP A 579 -21.44 13.00 -2.21
C ASP A 579 -22.28 13.11 -3.49
N THR A 580 -22.92 14.24 -3.69
CA THR A 580 -23.68 14.51 -4.92
C THR A 580 -22.76 14.60 -6.15
N LEU A 581 -21.61 15.26 -6.01
CA LEU A 581 -20.61 15.34 -7.08
C LEU A 581 -20.07 13.95 -7.42
N LEU A 582 -19.61 13.22 -6.41
CA LEU A 582 -19.00 11.90 -6.61
C LEU A 582 -20.02 10.89 -7.19
N SER A 583 -21.27 10.93 -6.71
CA SER A 583 -22.35 10.10 -7.26
C SER A 583 -22.60 10.37 -8.75
N ARG A 584 -22.63 11.65 -9.17
CA ARG A 584 -22.79 12.02 -10.58
C ARG A 584 -21.60 11.59 -11.42
N MET A 585 -20.39 11.75 -10.93
CA MET A 585 -19.17 11.28 -11.61
C MET A 585 -19.17 9.76 -11.78
N ALA A 586 -19.58 9.02 -10.75
CA ALA A 586 -19.71 7.56 -10.80
C ALA A 586 -20.80 7.12 -11.79
N GLU A 587 -21.97 7.79 -11.81
CA GLU A 587 -23.05 7.54 -12.79
C GLU A 587 -22.57 7.79 -14.21
N TYR A 588 -21.85 8.88 -14.45
CA TYR A 588 -21.28 9.21 -15.77
C TYR A 588 -20.32 8.12 -16.26
N ARG A 589 -19.38 7.68 -15.41
CA ARG A 589 -18.46 6.57 -15.74
C ARG A 589 -19.21 5.29 -16.08
N ARG A 590 -20.20 4.92 -15.26
CA ARG A 590 -21.02 3.73 -15.49
C ARG A 590 -21.75 3.79 -16.83
N LEU A 591 -22.42 4.92 -17.14
CA LEU A 591 -23.09 5.11 -18.41
C LEU A 591 -22.11 5.08 -19.60
N LEU A 592 -20.90 5.62 -19.42
CA LEU A 592 -19.86 5.62 -20.45
C LEU A 592 -19.32 4.23 -20.75
N GLN A 593 -19.26 3.35 -19.76
CA GLN A 593 -18.71 2.00 -19.89
C GLN A 593 -19.76 0.93 -20.25
N ASP A 594 -21.05 1.20 -20.01
CA ASP A 594 -22.13 0.23 -20.20
C ASP A 594 -22.45 0.02 -21.70
N PRO A 595 -22.21 -1.19 -22.26
CA PRO A 595 -22.50 -1.47 -23.65
C PRO A 595 -23.99 -1.34 -24.01
N SER A 596 -24.90 -1.59 -23.06
CA SER A 596 -26.33 -1.59 -23.28
C SER A 596 -26.88 -0.19 -23.60
N VAL A 597 -26.21 0.86 -23.12
CA VAL A 597 -26.55 2.26 -23.40
C VAL A 597 -26.39 2.59 -24.90
N TYR A 598 -25.56 1.85 -25.62
CA TYR A 598 -25.14 2.10 -27.02
C TYR A 598 -25.55 1.01 -28.00
N ALA A 599 -26.19 -0.06 -27.52
CA ALA A 599 -26.67 -1.15 -28.37
C ALA A 599 -27.83 -0.71 -29.22
N GLY A 600 -27.56 -0.03 -30.32
CA GLY A 600 -28.58 0.54 -31.20
C GLY A 600 -28.07 1.64 -32.14
N ILE A 601 -26.77 1.93 -32.11
CA ILE A 601 -26.17 2.95 -33.02
C ILE A 601 -26.04 2.39 -34.44
N GLY A 602 -27.17 2.13 -35.03
CA GLY A 602 -27.38 1.71 -36.41
C GLY A 602 -28.59 2.41 -37.04
N GLY A 603 -29.04 3.53 -36.41
CA GLY A 603 -30.07 4.36 -37.05
C GLY A 603 -31.34 4.67 -36.26
N VAL A 604 -31.36 4.57 -34.94
CA VAL A 604 -32.53 5.02 -34.16
C VAL A 604 -32.09 6.10 -33.17
N GLU A 605 -32.78 7.25 -33.31
CA GLU A 605 -32.66 8.42 -32.45
C GLU A 605 -32.99 8.08 -31.00
N SER A 606 -32.12 8.58 -30.07
CA SER A 606 -32.30 8.70 -28.62
C SER A 606 -32.83 7.48 -27.84
N LEU A 607 -31.92 6.57 -27.52
CA LEU A 607 -32.11 5.69 -26.34
C LEU A 607 -32.12 6.55 -25.08
N PRO A 608 -32.99 6.27 -24.08
CA PRO A 608 -33.06 7.05 -22.82
C PRO A 608 -31.71 7.20 -22.12
N GLY A 609 -30.83 6.20 -22.25
CA GLY A 609 -29.46 6.22 -21.68
C GLY A 609 -28.56 7.27 -22.35
N MET A 610 -28.66 7.50 -23.64
CA MET A 610 -27.88 8.53 -24.36
C MET A 610 -28.30 9.94 -23.96
N THR A 611 -29.61 10.18 -23.83
CA THR A 611 -30.13 11.48 -23.35
C THR A 611 -29.63 11.74 -21.92
N ARG A 612 -29.68 10.75 -21.03
CA ARG A 612 -29.18 10.87 -19.66
C ARG A 612 -27.68 11.11 -19.63
N PHE A 613 -26.92 10.41 -20.48
CA PHE A 613 -25.47 10.61 -20.62
C PHE A 613 -25.14 12.06 -21.03
N ALA A 614 -25.74 12.58 -22.10
CA ALA A 614 -25.50 13.93 -22.59
C ALA A 614 -25.87 15.00 -21.54
N GLN A 615 -27.04 14.86 -20.90
CA GLN A 615 -27.44 15.73 -19.79
C GLN A 615 -26.44 15.74 -18.64
N LEU A 616 -25.98 14.56 -18.24
CA LEU A 616 -25.03 14.41 -17.14
C LEU A 616 -23.65 14.94 -17.52
N SER A 617 -23.22 14.73 -18.78
CA SER A 617 -21.98 15.28 -19.34
C SER A 617 -21.95 16.80 -19.23
N THR A 618 -23.02 17.47 -19.71
CA THR A 618 -23.15 18.93 -19.64
C THR A 618 -23.23 19.42 -18.19
N GLN A 619 -23.97 18.75 -17.32
CA GLN A 619 -24.05 19.09 -15.89
C GLN A 619 -22.69 19.00 -15.21
N LEU A 620 -21.91 17.96 -15.53
CA LEU A 620 -20.56 17.79 -14.96
C LEU A 620 -19.59 18.83 -15.52
N TYR A 621 -19.69 19.20 -16.79
CA TYR A 621 -18.93 20.33 -17.34
C TYR A 621 -19.22 21.61 -16.56
N ASP A 622 -20.49 21.93 -16.32
CA ASP A 622 -20.91 23.14 -15.60
C ASP A 622 -20.48 23.13 -14.12
N LEU A 623 -20.29 21.94 -13.53
CA LEU A 623 -19.81 21.80 -12.18
C LEU A 623 -18.28 21.85 -12.08
N LEU A 624 -17.58 21.18 -12.98
CA LEU A 624 -16.14 20.89 -12.86
C LEU A 624 -15.26 21.86 -13.67
N LEU A 625 -15.78 22.48 -14.74
CA LEU A 625 -14.98 23.27 -15.67
C LEU A 625 -15.52 24.68 -15.89
N ARG A 626 -16.85 24.89 -15.87
CA ARG A 626 -17.45 26.22 -16.09
C ARG A 626 -16.90 27.29 -15.15
N PRO A 627 -16.63 27.01 -13.86
CA PRO A 627 -16.08 28.03 -12.97
C PRO A 627 -14.72 28.59 -13.39
N VAL A 628 -13.95 27.85 -14.19
CA VAL A 628 -12.61 28.24 -14.67
C VAL A 628 -12.52 28.33 -16.19
N ASP A 629 -13.65 28.25 -16.88
CA ASP A 629 -13.74 28.19 -18.35
C ASP A 629 -13.09 29.39 -19.05
N ASP A 630 -13.11 30.55 -18.44
CA ASP A 630 -12.48 31.78 -18.92
C ASP A 630 -10.96 31.79 -18.78
N LEU A 631 -10.38 30.88 -17.97
CA LEU A 631 -8.95 30.75 -17.76
C LEU A 631 -8.32 29.70 -18.69
N ILE A 632 -9.14 28.84 -19.30
CA ILE A 632 -8.67 27.77 -20.19
C ILE A 632 -8.22 28.38 -21.51
N ASP A 633 -6.92 28.24 -21.82
CA ASP A 633 -6.29 28.70 -23.05
C ASP A 633 -6.01 27.51 -23.99
N ARG A 634 -4.82 27.40 -24.55
CA ARG A 634 -4.44 26.37 -25.53
C ARG A 634 -4.38 24.97 -24.95
N ASN A 635 -3.83 24.85 -23.74
CA ASN A 635 -3.62 23.58 -23.05
C ASN A 635 -4.21 23.62 -21.65
N LEU A 636 -4.80 22.53 -21.23
CA LEU A 636 -5.31 22.30 -19.89
C LEU A 636 -4.65 21.05 -19.32
N ILE A 637 -3.96 21.19 -18.20
CA ILE A 637 -3.42 20.07 -17.44
C ILE A 637 -4.30 19.86 -16.22
N ILE A 638 -4.86 18.65 -16.06
CA ILE A 638 -5.67 18.28 -14.90
C ILE A 638 -4.83 17.38 -14.00
N VAL A 639 -4.64 17.83 -12.76
CA VAL A 639 -3.98 17.01 -11.74
C VAL A 639 -5.03 16.13 -11.07
N LEU A 640 -4.89 14.83 -11.27
CA LEU A 640 -5.81 13.83 -10.76
C LEU A 640 -5.57 13.58 -9.27
N ASN A 641 -6.64 13.30 -8.56
CA ASN A 641 -6.63 12.79 -7.19
C ASN A 641 -7.48 11.53 -7.12
N LYS A 642 -7.59 10.88 -5.96
CA LYS A 642 -8.38 9.65 -5.82
C LYS A 642 -9.84 9.76 -6.25
N ASP A 643 -10.45 10.93 -6.06
CA ASP A 643 -11.85 11.19 -6.40
C ASP A 643 -12.05 11.39 -7.92
N THR A 644 -10.98 11.81 -8.60
CA THR A 644 -10.96 12.14 -10.05
C THR A 644 -10.15 11.16 -10.91
N GLU A 645 -9.48 10.17 -10.30
CA GLU A 645 -8.67 9.17 -11.01
C GLU A 645 -9.48 8.44 -12.09
N GLY A 646 -8.94 8.39 -13.30
CA GLY A 646 -9.61 7.78 -14.47
C GLY A 646 -10.89 8.49 -14.91
N PHE A 647 -11.19 9.73 -14.47
CA PHE A 647 -12.34 10.48 -14.93
C PHE A 647 -12.00 11.24 -16.22
N PRO A 648 -12.74 11.02 -17.34
CA PRO A 648 -12.39 11.56 -18.64
C PRO A 648 -12.90 13.00 -18.82
N PHE A 649 -12.23 13.98 -18.22
CA PHE A 649 -12.60 15.39 -18.34
C PHE A 649 -12.64 15.86 -19.80
N HIS A 650 -11.73 15.36 -20.64
CA HIS A 650 -11.63 15.69 -22.05
C HIS A 650 -12.89 15.31 -22.86
N ALA A 651 -13.70 14.37 -22.33
CA ALA A 651 -14.93 13.89 -22.94
C ALA A 651 -16.21 14.58 -22.41
N LEU A 652 -16.08 15.59 -21.55
CA LEU A 652 -17.23 16.36 -21.06
C LEU A 652 -17.76 17.33 -22.15
N GLU A 653 -19.07 17.43 -22.23
CA GLU A 653 -19.77 18.27 -23.18
C GLU A 653 -20.03 19.69 -22.66
N ARG A 654 -19.61 20.66 -23.40
CA ARG A 654 -19.95 22.06 -23.19
C ARG A 654 -21.08 22.46 -24.11
N GLN A 655 -22.14 23.02 -23.58
CA GLN A 655 -23.15 23.68 -24.36
C GLN A 655 -22.89 25.20 -24.36
N ASP A 656 -22.79 25.79 -25.55
CA ASP A 656 -22.68 27.24 -25.72
C ASP A 656 -24.05 27.95 -25.61
N ARG A 657 -24.03 29.28 -25.64
CA ARG A 657 -25.28 30.10 -25.56
C ARG A 657 -26.24 29.90 -26.74
N THR A 658 -25.78 29.32 -27.82
CA THR A 658 -26.57 29.03 -29.02
C THR A 658 -27.13 27.62 -29.04
N GLY A 659 -26.77 26.80 -28.02
CA GLY A 659 -27.20 25.41 -27.93
C GLY A 659 -26.27 24.43 -28.62
N ASN A 660 -25.15 24.88 -29.23
CA ASN A 660 -24.18 23.98 -29.83
C ASN A 660 -23.42 23.22 -28.74
N VAL A 661 -23.27 21.92 -28.94
CA VAL A 661 -22.54 21.01 -28.06
C VAL A 661 -21.15 20.80 -28.62
N GLN A 662 -20.13 20.92 -27.74
CA GLN A 662 -18.73 20.72 -28.07
C GLN A 662 -18.04 20.01 -26.91
N TYR A 663 -17.23 18.97 -27.19
CA TYR A 663 -16.40 18.33 -26.21
C TYR A 663 -15.21 19.21 -25.80
N LEU A 664 -14.76 19.09 -24.55
CA LEU A 664 -13.62 19.86 -24.05
C LEU A 664 -12.38 19.71 -24.94
N ILE A 665 -12.08 18.47 -25.41
CA ILE A 665 -10.91 18.17 -26.27
C ILE A 665 -10.97 18.88 -27.63
N GLU A 666 -12.15 19.24 -28.12
CA GLU A 666 -12.29 20.01 -29.36
C GLU A 666 -11.82 21.46 -29.21
N ARG A 667 -11.90 21.99 -27.98
CA ARG A 667 -11.50 23.35 -27.64
C ARG A 667 -10.03 23.46 -27.25
N THR A 668 -9.53 22.56 -26.42
CA THR A 668 -8.19 22.65 -25.84
C THR A 668 -7.52 21.26 -25.77
N THR A 669 -6.22 21.22 -25.77
CA THR A 669 -5.51 19.98 -25.44
C THR A 669 -5.72 19.69 -23.95
N VAL A 670 -6.02 18.44 -23.60
CA VAL A 670 -6.24 18.03 -22.20
C VAL A 670 -5.24 16.96 -21.82
N ASP A 671 -4.35 17.32 -20.92
CA ASP A 671 -3.31 16.46 -20.36
C ASP A 671 -3.62 16.15 -18.90
N TYR A 672 -3.05 15.07 -18.40
CA TYR A 672 -3.25 14.63 -17.03
C TYR A 672 -1.93 14.47 -16.30
N LEU A 673 -1.91 14.78 -15.01
CA LEU A 673 -0.77 14.52 -14.13
C LEU A 673 -1.24 13.84 -12.85
N PRO A 674 -0.42 12.93 -12.30
CA PRO A 674 -0.71 12.29 -11.01
C PRO A 674 -0.46 13.21 -9.81
N SER A 675 0.37 14.23 -9.96
CA SER A 675 0.69 15.23 -8.93
C SER A 675 1.26 16.50 -9.58
N LEU A 676 1.20 17.63 -8.90
CA LEU A 676 1.81 18.89 -9.35
C LEU A 676 3.34 18.78 -9.45
N SER A 677 3.96 17.98 -8.59
CA SER A 677 5.40 17.68 -8.62
C SER A 677 5.83 17.01 -9.92
N SER A 678 4.90 16.37 -10.64
CA SER A 678 5.16 15.76 -11.95
C SER A 678 5.52 16.77 -13.05
N LEU A 679 5.26 18.07 -12.83
CA LEU A 679 5.73 19.15 -13.70
C LEU A 679 7.28 19.27 -13.71
N ARG A 680 7.95 18.76 -12.70
CA ARG A 680 9.42 18.70 -12.62
C ARG A 680 10.05 17.70 -13.59
N PHE A 681 9.28 16.77 -14.13
CA PHE A 681 9.80 15.81 -15.12
C PHE A 681 10.19 16.55 -16.40
N LYS A 682 11.40 16.34 -16.85
CA LYS A 682 11.86 16.91 -18.11
C LYS A 682 11.10 16.27 -19.27
N THR A 683 10.55 17.11 -20.13
CA THR A 683 10.03 16.67 -21.44
C THR A 683 11.20 16.45 -22.37
N ALA A 684 11.32 15.26 -22.94
CA ALA A 684 12.23 15.04 -24.04
C ALA A 684 11.68 15.82 -25.25
N ASN A 685 12.53 16.66 -25.86
CA ASN A 685 12.11 17.39 -27.04
C ASN A 685 12.13 16.41 -28.23
N VAL A 686 11.06 15.65 -28.39
CA VAL A 686 10.92 14.67 -29.48
C VAL A 686 10.45 15.41 -30.71
N SER A 687 11.40 16.00 -31.44
CA SER A 687 11.10 16.80 -32.61
C SER A 687 10.75 15.97 -33.85
N ARG A 688 11.06 14.67 -33.87
CA ARG A 688 10.75 13.78 -34.99
C ARG A 688 10.80 12.31 -34.54
N ILE A 689 9.67 11.63 -34.64
CA ILE A 689 9.57 10.18 -34.45
C ILE A 689 10.09 9.46 -35.71
N ARG A 690 11.04 8.53 -35.52
CA ARG A 690 11.64 7.73 -36.61
C ARG A 690 11.50 6.24 -36.37
N GLU A 691 11.59 5.80 -35.12
CA GLU A 691 11.62 4.40 -34.73
C GLU A 691 10.51 4.08 -33.75
N VAL A 692 9.69 3.09 -34.08
CA VAL A 692 8.59 2.58 -33.26
C VAL A 692 8.83 1.11 -32.99
N VAL A 693 8.69 0.71 -31.75
CA VAL A 693 8.62 -0.69 -31.33
C VAL A 693 7.19 -0.99 -30.90
N ALA A 694 6.51 -1.82 -31.67
CA ALA A 694 5.11 -2.20 -31.44
C ALA A 694 5.05 -3.67 -31.02
N VAL A 695 4.52 -3.93 -29.81
CA VAL A 695 4.51 -5.25 -29.17
C VAL A 695 3.10 -5.61 -28.76
N GLY A 696 2.66 -6.82 -29.09
CA GLY A 696 1.31 -7.25 -28.69
C GLY A 696 0.97 -8.70 -29.04
N ASN A 697 -0.25 -9.11 -28.62
CA ASN A 697 -0.81 -10.43 -28.85
C ASN A 697 0.15 -11.60 -28.50
N PRO A 698 0.75 -11.62 -27.29
CA PRO A 698 1.76 -12.61 -26.93
C PRO A 698 1.24 -14.06 -27.00
N SER A 699 -0.04 -14.28 -26.75
CA SER A 699 -0.70 -15.59 -26.82
C SER A 699 -1.09 -16.01 -28.24
N GLY A 700 -1.02 -15.11 -29.24
CA GLY A 700 -1.49 -15.35 -30.58
C GLY A 700 -3.02 -15.40 -30.75
N LYS A 701 -3.80 -15.21 -29.68
CA LYS A 701 -5.27 -15.36 -29.69
C LYS A 701 -6.04 -14.13 -30.16
N ASN A 702 -5.40 -12.95 -30.19
CA ASN A 702 -6.05 -11.69 -30.54
C ASN A 702 -5.58 -11.12 -31.88
N TRP A 703 -6.07 -11.70 -32.97
CA TRP A 703 -5.71 -11.30 -34.33
C TRP A 703 -6.01 -9.79 -34.64
N SER A 704 -6.93 -9.14 -33.90
CA SER A 704 -7.21 -7.72 -34.14
C SER A 704 -6.03 -6.83 -33.72
N VAL A 705 -5.27 -7.24 -32.70
CA VAL A 705 -4.04 -6.56 -32.29
C VAL A 705 -2.96 -6.72 -33.37
N ASP A 706 -2.85 -7.90 -33.99
CA ASP A 706 -1.91 -8.13 -35.10
C ASP A 706 -2.13 -7.16 -36.25
N TYR A 707 -3.42 -6.93 -36.65
CA TYR A 707 -3.73 -5.95 -37.70
C TYR A 707 -3.41 -4.53 -37.28
N GLU A 708 -3.81 -4.14 -36.05
CA GLU A 708 -3.51 -2.80 -35.50
C GLU A 708 -2.00 -2.50 -35.56
N LEU A 709 -1.17 -3.40 -35.00
CA LEU A 709 0.27 -3.17 -34.90
C LEU A 709 1.02 -3.27 -36.23
N ARG A 710 0.57 -4.14 -37.14
CA ARG A 710 1.16 -4.22 -38.50
C ARG A 710 0.83 -2.99 -39.33
N ASP A 711 -0.37 -2.39 -39.16
CA ASP A 711 -0.76 -1.18 -39.87
C ASP A 711 0.13 0.01 -39.47
N VAL A 712 0.66 0.07 -38.20
CA VAL A 712 1.62 1.12 -37.78
C VAL A 712 2.83 1.22 -38.72
N ARG A 713 3.32 0.09 -39.23
CA ARG A 713 4.43 0.04 -40.18
C ARG A 713 4.14 0.73 -41.50
N SER A 714 2.87 0.82 -41.90
CA SER A 714 2.45 1.54 -43.13
C SER A 714 2.59 3.05 -42.99
N PHE A 715 2.47 3.57 -41.75
CA PHE A 715 2.55 5.00 -41.46
C PHE A 715 3.99 5.45 -41.14
N LEU A 716 4.75 4.59 -40.45
CA LEU A 716 6.13 4.85 -40.06
C LEU A 716 7.04 3.68 -40.47
N LYS A 717 7.88 3.89 -41.50
CA LYS A 717 8.75 2.83 -42.07
C LYS A 717 9.76 2.24 -41.07
N GLY A 718 10.16 2.98 -40.06
CA GLY A 718 11.04 2.54 -38.98
C GLY A 718 10.33 1.72 -37.87
N THR A 719 9.21 1.08 -38.17
CA THR A 719 8.46 0.31 -37.17
C THR A 719 8.93 -1.13 -37.09
N THR A 720 9.35 -1.58 -35.91
CA THR A 720 9.54 -2.98 -35.55
C THR A 720 8.28 -3.50 -34.88
N VAL A 721 7.76 -4.62 -35.37
CA VAL A 721 6.53 -5.23 -34.84
C VAL A 721 6.87 -6.60 -34.23
N LEU A 722 6.59 -6.79 -32.95
CA LEU A 722 6.83 -8.03 -32.21
C LEU A 722 5.47 -8.64 -31.82
N LEU A 723 5.12 -9.76 -32.40
CA LEU A 723 3.83 -10.46 -32.22
C LEU A 723 4.03 -11.91 -31.81
N GLY A 724 3.05 -12.52 -31.11
CA GLY A 724 3.12 -13.91 -30.70
C GLY A 724 4.39 -14.21 -29.91
N GLN A 725 5.17 -15.21 -30.33
CA GLN A 725 6.43 -15.59 -29.69
C GLN A 725 7.47 -14.47 -29.64
N GLU A 726 7.47 -13.55 -30.60
CA GLU A 726 8.41 -12.42 -30.62
C GLU A 726 8.05 -11.37 -29.57
N ALA A 727 6.80 -11.31 -29.09
CA ALA A 727 6.34 -10.42 -28.03
C ALA A 727 6.82 -10.89 -26.64
N SER A 728 8.12 -11.10 -26.47
CA SER A 728 8.77 -11.62 -25.25
C SER A 728 9.57 -10.54 -24.53
N TRP A 729 9.74 -10.71 -23.22
CA TRP A 729 10.55 -9.82 -22.40
C TRP A 729 11.98 -9.70 -22.93
N LYS A 730 12.59 -10.83 -23.30
CA LYS A 730 13.95 -10.88 -23.83
C LYS A 730 14.11 -10.03 -25.10
N ASN A 731 13.14 -10.14 -26.02
CA ASN A 731 13.18 -9.34 -27.24
C ASN A 731 12.95 -7.86 -26.93
N LEU A 732 11.96 -7.56 -26.07
CA LEU A 732 11.64 -6.18 -25.72
C LEU A 732 12.83 -5.43 -25.11
N GLN A 733 13.64 -6.11 -24.28
CA GLN A 733 14.87 -5.53 -23.70
C GLN A 733 15.95 -5.22 -24.74
N ALA A 734 15.95 -5.89 -25.89
CA ALA A 734 16.97 -5.70 -26.93
C ALA A 734 16.70 -4.47 -27.81
N TYR A 735 15.47 -3.94 -27.80
CA TYR A 735 15.09 -2.83 -28.67
C TYR A 735 15.18 -1.47 -27.97
N TYR A 736 15.33 -0.45 -28.79
CA TYR A 736 15.24 0.96 -28.44
C TYR A 736 14.51 1.69 -29.57
N GLY A 737 13.94 2.85 -29.30
CA GLY A 737 13.22 3.64 -30.28
C GLY A 737 12.64 4.93 -29.68
N ASP A 738 11.97 5.70 -30.52
CA ASP A 738 11.30 6.93 -30.11
C ASP A 738 9.95 6.62 -29.42
N VAL A 739 9.27 5.56 -29.87
CA VAL A 739 7.96 5.15 -29.36
C VAL A 739 7.96 3.66 -29.03
N LEU A 740 7.44 3.31 -27.84
CA LEU A 740 7.05 1.96 -27.49
C LEU A 740 5.53 1.88 -27.45
N GLN A 741 4.92 1.03 -28.27
CA GLN A 741 3.52 0.65 -28.16
C GLN A 741 3.40 -0.76 -27.58
N LEU A 742 2.72 -0.89 -26.45
CA LEU A 742 2.36 -2.18 -25.85
C LEU A 742 0.84 -2.37 -25.91
N SER A 743 0.41 -3.33 -26.74
CA SER A 743 -1.00 -3.72 -26.88
C SER A 743 -1.17 -5.16 -26.38
N THR A 744 -1.31 -5.32 -25.06
CA THR A 744 -1.32 -6.61 -24.39
C THR A 744 -2.32 -6.65 -23.23
N GLU A 745 -2.34 -7.70 -22.43
CA GLU A 745 -3.10 -7.81 -21.21
C GLU A 745 -2.32 -7.18 -20.05
N PHE A 746 -3.01 -6.35 -19.28
CA PHE A 746 -2.55 -5.82 -18.01
C PHE A 746 -3.47 -6.38 -16.92
N ALA A 747 -2.90 -7.16 -16.02
CA ALA A 747 -3.63 -7.86 -14.97
C ALA A 747 -3.23 -7.37 -13.59
N TYR A 748 -4.21 -7.31 -12.68
CA TYR A 748 -3.97 -7.10 -11.27
C TYR A 748 -4.24 -8.40 -10.50
N GLY A 749 -3.41 -8.70 -9.51
CA GLY A 749 -3.67 -9.76 -8.55
C GLY A 749 -3.19 -11.15 -8.94
N ARG A 750 -2.38 -11.29 -10.00
CA ARG A 750 -1.74 -12.56 -10.37
C ARG A 750 -0.28 -12.67 -9.95
N GLY A 751 0.34 -11.57 -9.54
CA GLY A 751 1.77 -11.53 -9.24
C GLY A 751 2.18 -10.63 -8.08
N SER A 752 3.49 -10.35 -7.98
CA SER A 752 4.14 -9.67 -6.86
C SER A 752 4.12 -8.14 -6.92
N SER A 753 3.54 -7.55 -7.97
CA SER A 753 3.56 -6.11 -8.17
C SER A 753 2.28 -5.42 -7.70
N PRO A 754 2.37 -4.38 -6.82
CA PRO A 754 1.23 -3.54 -6.48
C PRO A 754 0.71 -2.71 -7.67
N LEU A 755 1.47 -2.61 -8.75
CA LEU A 755 1.08 -1.96 -10.01
C LEU A 755 0.53 -2.94 -11.04
N GLY A 756 0.41 -4.24 -10.72
CA GLY A 756 -0.01 -5.27 -11.66
C GLY A 756 1.10 -5.76 -12.58
N GLU A 757 0.73 -6.55 -13.55
CA GLU A 757 1.64 -7.27 -14.45
C GLU A 757 1.24 -7.09 -15.90
N ILE A 758 2.22 -7.27 -16.78
CA ILE A 758 2.07 -7.26 -18.23
C ILE A 758 2.22 -8.69 -18.73
N MET A 759 1.31 -9.16 -19.57
CA MET A 759 1.43 -10.48 -20.20
C MET A 759 2.34 -10.36 -21.44
N LEU A 760 3.43 -11.16 -21.45
CA LEU A 760 4.31 -11.34 -22.59
C LEU A 760 4.51 -12.82 -22.92
N SER A 761 5.02 -13.14 -24.09
CA SER A 761 5.36 -14.50 -24.50
C SER A 761 6.60 -15.03 -23.78
N LEU A 762 6.64 -16.31 -23.44
CA LEU A 762 7.85 -17.01 -23.00
C LEU A 762 8.89 -17.18 -24.14
N GLY A 763 8.48 -16.97 -25.39
CA GLY A 763 9.36 -17.05 -26.56
C GLY A 763 9.65 -18.47 -27.07
N SER A 764 9.04 -19.50 -26.47
CA SER A 764 9.26 -20.91 -26.83
C SER A 764 8.16 -21.52 -27.68
N MET A 765 6.89 -21.24 -27.35
CA MET A 765 5.70 -21.70 -28.08
C MET A 765 4.63 -20.62 -28.15
N LEU A 766 3.78 -20.70 -29.17
CA LEU A 766 2.52 -19.93 -29.21
C LEU A 766 1.65 -20.37 -28.00
N GLU A 767 1.04 -19.41 -27.34
CA GLU A 767 0.18 -19.57 -26.16
C GLU A 767 0.91 -19.69 -24.81
N GLU A 768 2.21 -19.94 -24.78
CA GLU A 768 2.98 -19.83 -23.54
C GLU A 768 3.28 -18.36 -23.23
N THR A 769 2.72 -17.88 -22.12
CA THR A 769 2.87 -16.48 -21.66
C THR A 769 3.39 -16.44 -20.24
N GLU A 770 4.09 -15.35 -19.91
CA GLU A 770 4.53 -15.03 -18.56
C GLU A 770 3.98 -13.66 -18.15
N ASN A 771 3.77 -13.49 -16.87
CA ASN A 771 3.39 -12.21 -16.28
C ASN A 771 4.65 -11.47 -15.81
N ILE A 772 4.85 -10.28 -16.34
CA ILE A 772 5.99 -9.43 -16.02
C ILE A 772 5.50 -8.29 -15.11
N PRO A 773 6.06 -8.10 -13.90
CA PRO A 773 5.72 -6.97 -13.06
C PRO A 773 5.84 -5.64 -13.80
N PHE A 774 4.85 -4.75 -13.64
CA PHE A 774 4.78 -3.50 -14.41
C PHE A 774 6.02 -2.62 -14.21
N GLU A 775 6.58 -2.57 -13.02
CA GLU A 775 7.79 -1.80 -12.70
C GLU A 775 9.03 -2.24 -13.49
N LYS A 776 9.07 -3.47 -14.01
CA LYS A 776 10.13 -3.92 -14.90
C LYS A 776 10.19 -3.14 -16.19
N LEU A 777 9.12 -2.48 -16.62
CA LEU A 777 9.18 -1.56 -17.76
C LEU A 777 10.22 -0.45 -17.57
N THR A 778 10.56 -0.12 -16.33
CA THR A 778 11.63 0.83 -16.04
C THR A 778 13.04 0.29 -16.35
N GLU A 779 13.18 -1.02 -16.57
CA GLU A 779 14.43 -1.67 -16.98
C GLU A 779 14.69 -1.55 -18.50
N LEU A 780 13.66 -1.21 -19.26
CA LEU A 780 13.78 -1.05 -20.71
C LEU A 780 14.67 0.16 -21.07
N ASN A 781 15.18 0.17 -22.29
CA ASN A 781 15.79 1.34 -22.87
C ASN A 781 14.82 2.53 -22.89
N ALA A 782 15.37 3.77 -22.97
CA ALA A 782 14.48 4.95 -22.99
C ALA A 782 13.62 4.97 -24.25
N PHE A 783 12.32 4.96 -24.00
CA PHE A 783 11.33 5.34 -24.97
C PHE A 783 10.74 6.70 -24.55
N PRO A 784 11.05 7.79 -25.26
CA PRO A 784 10.48 9.10 -24.97
C PRO A 784 8.96 9.10 -24.94
N VAL A 785 8.34 8.26 -25.77
CA VAL A 785 6.88 8.11 -25.88
C VAL A 785 6.49 6.66 -25.62
N MET A 786 5.53 6.45 -24.74
CA MET A 786 4.93 5.13 -24.50
C MET A 786 3.42 5.16 -24.68
N LEU A 787 2.91 4.23 -25.50
CA LEU A 787 1.49 3.97 -25.70
C LEU A 787 1.16 2.59 -25.11
N LEU A 788 0.36 2.55 -24.03
CA LEU A 788 -0.03 1.32 -23.36
C LEU A 788 -1.51 1.08 -23.51
N SER A 789 -1.88 -0.03 -24.12
CA SER A 789 -3.26 -0.40 -24.40
C SER A 789 -3.60 -1.77 -23.82
N ASN A 790 -4.52 -1.78 -22.85
CA ASN A 790 -5.07 -3.02 -22.31
C ASN A 790 -6.13 -3.57 -23.27
N GLN A 791 -5.86 -4.74 -23.86
CA GLN A 791 -6.66 -5.37 -24.90
C GLN A 791 -7.62 -6.45 -24.41
N TYR A 792 -7.59 -6.77 -23.11
CA TYR A 792 -8.36 -7.89 -22.53
C TYR A 792 -9.27 -7.44 -21.37
N GLY A 793 -10.51 -7.77 -21.47
CA GLY A 793 -11.69 -7.13 -20.92
C GLY A 793 -12.09 -7.40 -19.47
N GLN A 794 -11.23 -7.67 -18.52
CA GLN A 794 -11.59 -7.66 -17.08
C GLN A 794 -10.52 -7.02 -16.17
N GLY A 795 -9.46 -6.49 -16.73
CA GLY A 795 -8.43 -5.80 -15.96
C GLY A 795 -8.86 -4.43 -15.48
N ILE A 796 -8.37 -4.00 -14.35
CA ILE A 796 -8.45 -2.61 -13.90
C ILE A 796 -7.64 -1.77 -14.89
N GLY A 797 -8.21 -0.64 -15.33
CA GLY A 797 -7.53 0.26 -16.27
C GLY A 797 -6.19 0.77 -15.71
N LEU A 798 -5.26 1.06 -16.60
CA LEU A 798 -4.00 1.72 -16.25
C LEU A 798 -4.31 3.09 -15.61
N SER A 799 -3.53 3.46 -14.61
CA SER A 799 -3.77 4.65 -13.77
C SER A 799 -2.66 5.68 -13.91
N SER A 800 -2.86 6.86 -13.34
CA SER A 800 -1.88 7.94 -13.30
C SER A 800 -0.56 7.54 -12.65
N VAL A 801 -0.57 6.57 -11.72
CA VAL A 801 0.64 6.07 -11.05
C VAL A 801 1.54 5.29 -12.03
N HIS A 802 0.95 4.53 -12.94
CA HIS A 802 1.71 3.85 -14.00
C HIS A 802 2.44 4.87 -14.89
N ALA A 803 1.74 5.93 -15.29
CA ALA A 803 2.35 7.03 -16.03
C ALA A 803 3.45 7.72 -15.23
N TYR A 804 3.25 7.93 -13.92
CA TYR A 804 4.26 8.51 -13.02
C TYR A 804 5.55 7.70 -13.03
N LEU A 805 5.46 6.38 -12.85
CA LEU A 805 6.62 5.49 -12.81
C LEU A 805 7.41 5.50 -14.13
N LEU A 806 6.71 5.48 -15.27
CA LEU A 806 7.35 5.53 -16.58
C LEU A 806 8.04 6.89 -16.83
N ARG A 807 7.38 7.98 -16.44
CA ARG A 807 7.97 9.34 -16.55
C ARG A 807 9.17 9.52 -15.62
N LEU A 808 9.15 8.91 -14.43
CA LEU A 808 10.28 8.89 -13.52
C LEU A 808 11.54 8.30 -14.19
N ASN A 809 11.35 7.33 -15.09
CA ASN A 809 12.44 6.68 -15.83
C ASN A 809 12.79 7.37 -17.17
N GLY A 810 12.23 8.54 -17.44
CA GLY A 810 12.61 9.40 -18.57
C GLY A 810 11.67 9.38 -19.77
N THR A 811 10.51 8.72 -19.68
CA THR A 811 9.45 8.85 -20.69
C THR A 811 8.80 10.23 -20.55
N SER A 812 8.70 10.99 -21.61
CA SER A 812 8.08 12.33 -21.60
C SER A 812 6.56 12.25 -21.72
N ASP A 813 6.08 11.39 -22.62
CA ASP A 813 4.68 11.28 -22.98
C ASP A 813 4.20 9.84 -22.80
N VAL A 814 3.19 9.65 -21.95
CA VAL A 814 2.59 8.35 -21.67
C VAL A 814 1.13 8.39 -22.04
N PHE A 815 0.73 7.53 -22.96
CA PHE A 815 -0.67 7.37 -23.39
C PHE A 815 -1.20 6.07 -22.81
N LEU A 816 -2.29 6.14 -22.07
CA LEU A 816 -2.92 5.00 -21.41
C LEU A 816 -4.40 4.92 -21.80
N ASN A 817 -4.94 3.69 -21.85
CA ASN A 817 -6.39 3.51 -21.83
C ASN A 817 -6.87 3.19 -20.40
N SER A 818 -7.84 3.95 -19.92
CA SER A 818 -8.35 3.82 -18.54
C SER A 818 -9.41 2.72 -18.37
N TRP A 819 -10.01 2.25 -19.44
CA TRP A 819 -10.91 1.09 -19.49
C TRP A 819 -10.72 0.31 -20.79
N PHE A 820 -11.46 -0.79 -20.93
CA PHE A 820 -11.35 -1.67 -22.09
C PHE A 820 -11.58 -0.94 -23.42
N ALA A 821 -10.59 -1.02 -24.29
CA ALA A 821 -10.63 -0.42 -25.60
C ALA A 821 -11.60 -1.14 -26.54
N ASP A 822 -12.50 -0.37 -27.18
CA ASP A 822 -13.16 -0.83 -28.39
C ASP A 822 -12.10 -1.11 -29.48
N ARG A 823 -12.08 -2.32 -30.02
CA ARG A 823 -11.07 -2.75 -31.02
C ARG A 823 -10.98 -1.83 -32.23
N LYS A 824 -12.14 -1.33 -32.69
CA LYS A 824 -12.18 -0.37 -33.79
C LYS A 824 -11.58 0.97 -33.39
N ALA A 825 -11.92 1.43 -32.21
CA ALA A 825 -11.41 2.70 -31.69
C ALA A 825 -9.89 2.65 -31.50
N SER A 826 -9.33 1.56 -30.97
CA SER A 826 -7.88 1.38 -30.81
C SER A 826 -7.18 1.40 -32.17
N LYS A 827 -7.72 0.66 -33.15
CA LYS A 827 -7.17 0.65 -34.51
C LYS A 827 -7.16 2.04 -35.13
N PHE A 828 -8.30 2.73 -35.12
CA PHE A 828 -8.40 4.09 -35.70
C PHE A 828 -7.56 5.11 -34.93
N PHE A 829 -7.48 4.96 -33.58
CA PHE A 829 -6.60 5.80 -32.78
C PHE A 829 -5.13 5.65 -33.21
N SER A 830 -4.63 4.42 -33.28
CA SER A 830 -3.27 4.14 -33.73
C SER A 830 -3.01 4.68 -35.14
N GLU A 831 -3.94 4.47 -36.09
CA GLU A 831 -3.86 4.98 -37.46
C GLU A 831 -3.73 6.51 -37.48
N PHE A 832 -4.63 7.21 -36.84
CA PHE A 832 -4.64 8.68 -36.84
C PHE A 832 -3.44 9.23 -36.06
N PHE A 833 -3.11 8.65 -34.89
CA PHE A 833 -2.00 9.08 -34.08
C PHE A 833 -0.66 8.99 -34.83
N TYR A 834 -0.36 7.83 -35.41
CA TYR A 834 0.89 7.65 -36.18
C TYR A 834 0.92 8.44 -37.50
N THR A 835 -0.22 8.65 -38.15
CA THR A 835 -0.30 9.55 -39.30
C THR A 835 0.12 10.98 -38.93
N HIS A 836 -0.37 11.49 -37.80
CA HIS A 836 -0.01 12.82 -37.31
C HIS A 836 1.42 12.92 -36.84
N LEU A 837 1.94 11.89 -36.16
CA LEU A 837 3.37 11.81 -35.79
C LEU A 837 4.28 11.78 -37.02
N ALA A 838 3.93 11.01 -38.06
CA ALA A 838 4.66 10.96 -39.32
C ALA A 838 4.70 12.32 -40.04
N ASN A 839 3.64 13.12 -39.89
CA ASN A 839 3.57 14.48 -40.39
C ASN A 839 4.30 15.50 -39.50
N GLY A 840 4.99 15.07 -38.43
CA GLY A 840 5.85 15.91 -37.62
C GLY A 840 5.14 16.66 -36.49
N LEU A 841 3.90 16.28 -36.12
CA LEU A 841 3.25 16.84 -34.93
C LEU A 841 3.92 16.29 -33.67
N ALA A 842 3.96 17.11 -32.62
CA ALA A 842 4.36 16.67 -31.30
C ALA A 842 3.38 15.61 -30.76
N PRO A 843 3.83 14.69 -29.84
CA PRO A 843 2.99 13.59 -29.37
C PRO A 843 1.64 14.04 -28.78
N GLY A 844 1.60 15.10 -27.96
CA GLY A 844 0.37 15.65 -27.39
C GLY A 844 -0.58 16.22 -28.46
N ASP A 845 -0.04 16.92 -29.47
CA ASP A 845 -0.83 17.44 -30.60
C ASP A 845 -1.35 16.30 -31.48
N ALA A 846 -0.52 15.30 -31.78
CA ALA A 846 -0.90 14.10 -32.52
C ALA A 846 -2.04 13.36 -31.84
N TYR A 847 -1.95 13.20 -30.51
CA TYR A 847 -3.00 12.62 -29.68
C TYR A 847 -4.33 13.40 -29.80
N ARG A 848 -4.28 14.71 -29.60
CA ARG A 848 -5.48 15.55 -29.74
C ARG A 848 -6.11 15.40 -31.14
N GLN A 849 -5.29 15.47 -32.20
CA GLN A 849 -5.80 15.33 -33.59
C GLN A 849 -6.39 13.93 -33.83
N ALA A 850 -5.77 12.88 -33.27
CA ALA A 850 -6.32 11.54 -33.33
C ALA A 850 -7.72 11.45 -32.68
N LEU A 851 -7.91 12.03 -31.50
CA LEU A 851 -9.22 12.07 -30.83
C LEU A 851 -10.23 12.87 -31.65
N LEU A 852 -9.84 14.00 -32.22
CA LEU A 852 -10.72 14.81 -33.11
C LEU A 852 -11.15 14.02 -34.35
N ASN A 853 -10.27 13.21 -34.91
CA ASN A 853 -10.60 12.34 -36.04
C ASN A 853 -11.57 11.22 -35.65
N LEU A 854 -11.37 10.61 -34.42
CA LEU A 854 -12.30 9.62 -33.87
C LEU A 854 -13.71 10.22 -33.69
N ILE A 855 -13.81 11.41 -33.12
CA ILE A 855 -15.08 12.12 -32.93
C ILE A 855 -15.82 12.32 -34.27
N ARG A 856 -15.10 12.58 -35.36
CA ARG A 856 -15.65 12.75 -36.72
C ARG A 856 -15.95 11.44 -37.45
N THR A 857 -15.40 10.32 -36.96
CA THR A 857 -15.60 8.99 -37.56
C THR A 857 -16.85 8.33 -36.99
N ARG A 858 -17.93 8.27 -37.78
CA ARG A 858 -19.29 7.83 -37.38
C ARG A 858 -19.31 6.56 -36.54
N GLU A 859 -18.48 5.60 -36.85
CA GLU A 859 -18.45 4.27 -36.16
C GLU A 859 -17.91 4.32 -34.72
N VAL A 860 -17.11 5.33 -34.40
CA VAL A 860 -16.42 5.50 -33.12
C VAL A 860 -16.55 6.90 -32.52
N SER A 861 -17.50 7.70 -33.04
CA SER A 861 -17.70 9.10 -32.64
C SER A 861 -18.16 9.28 -31.19
N HIS A 862 -18.70 8.24 -30.58
CA HIS A 862 -19.17 8.30 -29.19
C HIS A 862 -18.03 8.29 -28.16
N PRO A 863 -18.10 9.06 -27.07
CA PRO A 863 -17.06 9.15 -26.04
C PRO A 863 -16.63 7.81 -25.41
N ARG A 864 -17.48 6.79 -25.41
CA ARG A 864 -17.10 5.44 -25.01
C ARG A 864 -15.88 4.94 -25.75
N SER A 865 -15.80 5.21 -27.04
CA SER A 865 -14.74 4.71 -27.91
C SER A 865 -13.43 5.49 -27.79
N TRP A 866 -13.46 6.79 -27.54
CA TRP A 866 -12.27 7.64 -27.53
C TRP A 866 -11.98 8.30 -26.15
N GLY A 867 -12.98 8.45 -25.29
CA GLY A 867 -12.78 9.03 -23.94
C GLY A 867 -11.94 8.18 -23.00
N GLN A 868 -11.60 6.95 -23.37
CA GLN A 868 -10.74 6.05 -22.64
C GLN A 868 -9.24 6.39 -22.74
N PHE A 869 -8.83 7.11 -23.78
CA PHE A 869 -7.44 7.44 -24.01
C PHE A 869 -7.04 8.67 -23.18
N PHE A 870 -6.02 8.51 -22.35
CA PHE A 870 -5.48 9.56 -21.50
C PHE A 870 -4.04 9.85 -21.90
N HIS A 871 -3.69 11.12 -21.95
CA HIS A 871 -2.31 11.57 -22.13
C HIS A 871 -1.74 12.11 -20.82
N PHE A 872 -0.63 11.53 -20.37
CA PHE A 872 0.15 11.99 -19.24
C PHE A 872 1.46 12.59 -19.73
N GLY A 873 1.45 13.89 -19.89
CA GLY A 873 2.55 14.67 -20.45
C GLY A 873 2.47 16.12 -20.00
N VAL A 874 3.38 16.93 -20.50
CA VAL A 874 3.34 18.38 -20.44
C VAL A 874 3.54 18.83 -21.88
N GLY A 875 2.42 18.95 -22.61
CA GLY A 875 2.40 19.19 -24.04
C GLY A 875 3.05 20.50 -24.51
#